data_072fb36d342ec4b943d9bdc02d5512bf
#
_entry.id   072fb36d342ec4b943d9bdc02d5512bf
#
_cell.length_a   1.000
_cell.length_b   1.000
_cell.length_c   1.000
_cell.angle_alpha   90.00
_cell.angle_beta   90.00
_cell.angle_gamma   90.00
#
_symmetry.space_group_name_H-M   'P 1'
#
loop_
_entity.id
_entity.type
_entity.pdbx_description
1 polymer ?
#
loop_
_entity_poly.entity_id
_entity_poly.type
_entity_poly.pdbx_seq_one_letter_code
_entity_poly.pdbx_strand_id
1 'polypeptide(L)'
;MKTGSRVLALLLCLCLIGTVLAGCSTPAPDSPAGAPAVREPTPEPTPRQPDAAELYAEGANRLREAELLCADYSIVQEISLPDYTAEEPGPLMTLTETTERHAQYQGLGSDSLVAVVKDELTMGRDTKTTQLLTYADGIEYVDLKGALYCSEVRQADFLAGQLPLLLLDASLYGSLTSEEAEGGYTLRFDAPDAAEAWALPQEAELLEAAGTALVSPDGALTEAAYSLRYRFGGLTVSTRYEGRFQIPEALDLTGSVPQSVKPYESLDDPTAPLTVMRARTILRHAKVCSAVFNGNFYTQAAGYSVRYYDTLNAIDRVSDMLIHEENNISAVDYSSMQSYSYKYEMRLESGKMTMEYDDGETEETSMYTAEARKNVSSFLTDYFPFSTDLKDAESKDVGAYRLISFSGGDDYGLRVKDLVCESLFSAEPTILDDHAESYLTKSLTGFLAVEQVSGIPTALNLSYAGIHTIEGQPCSLDMELNLALSLYTNDAAKGILDEPLDGPEPEQKPTPVFYRVDDEEGNTLYLLGTIHIGDDRTACLPQVIYDAFDAADALAVEFDDENFEESLDQDEELRELLLQSFYYTDGTTIQNHVDSDVYKAAMDLVKVTGNYTDTAENMKPYLWGNAIEQFYLAQGRKLSSDKGVDVRLMRMAREAEKEILDVESGQFQVSMLGGYTDPVQEMLLAEMTEIPRSEYLSGSYELYEAWCLGDEAALIERLAAMSEEERAELDEDELAIYDEYHQKMEVERNANMVEKAREFLQSGKTVFCAVGLAHLLGEGGMVEALRAAGYTVTLIDTH
;
A
#
# COMPACT_ATOMS: atom_id res chain seq x y z
N MET A 1 3.73 -24.90 -4.78
CA MET A 1 4.35 -23.58 -4.75
C MET A 1 4.56 -22.90 -6.11
N LYS A 2 4.59 -23.59 -7.23
CA LYS A 2 4.60 -22.96 -8.59
C LYS A 2 3.22 -22.85 -9.23
N THR A 3 2.25 -23.52 -8.69
CA THR A 3 0.87 -23.64 -9.19
C THR A 3 -0.05 -22.52 -8.71
N GLY A 4 0.15 -21.97 -7.50
CA GLY A 4 -0.65 -20.86 -6.94
C GLY A 4 -0.66 -19.60 -7.79
N SER A 5 0.41 -19.37 -8.52
CA SER A 5 0.64 -18.17 -9.30
C SER A 5 -0.24 -18.02 -10.56
N ARG A 6 -0.84 -19.11 -11.07
CA ARG A 6 -1.71 -19.07 -12.27
C ARG A 6 -3.20 -19.11 -11.94
N VAL A 7 -3.57 -19.68 -10.81
CA VAL A 7 -4.93 -19.58 -10.29
C VAL A 7 -5.25 -18.12 -9.97
N LEU A 8 -4.26 -17.37 -9.48
CA LEU A 8 -4.37 -15.93 -9.28
C LEU A 8 -4.62 -15.16 -10.59
N ALA A 9 -4.06 -15.59 -11.73
CA ALA A 9 -4.31 -14.93 -13.01
C ALA A 9 -5.79 -15.02 -13.44
N LEU A 10 -6.48 -16.08 -13.03
CA LEU A 10 -7.91 -16.28 -13.28
C LEU A 10 -8.79 -15.50 -12.29
N LEU A 11 -8.35 -15.38 -11.03
CA LEU A 11 -9.02 -14.59 -10.00
C LEU A 11 -9.15 -13.13 -10.36
N LEU A 12 -8.08 -12.59 -10.89
CA LEU A 12 -7.96 -11.18 -11.25
C LEU A 12 -8.77 -10.79 -12.50
N CYS A 13 -9.31 -11.74 -13.25
CA CYS A 13 -10.25 -11.47 -14.35
C CYS A 13 -11.63 -11.01 -13.89
N LEU A 14 -11.93 -11.04 -12.61
CA LEU A 14 -13.25 -10.66 -12.08
C LEU A 14 -13.24 -9.53 -11.09
N CYS A 15 -12.13 -9.28 -10.51
CA CYS A 15 -11.89 -8.12 -9.68
C CYS A 15 -10.46 -7.63 -9.78
N LEU A 16 -9.65 -7.96 -10.82
CA LEU A 16 -8.29 -7.46 -11.01
C LEU A 16 -7.20 -8.54 -11.00
N ILE A 17 -6.31 -8.48 -11.89
CA ILE A 17 -5.46 -9.54 -12.38
C ILE A 17 -4.00 -9.34 -12.03
N GLY A 18 -3.35 -10.36 -11.51
CA GLY A 18 -1.90 -10.48 -11.48
C GLY A 18 -1.43 -11.74 -12.20
N THR A 19 -0.44 -11.65 -13.00
CA THR A 19 0.16 -12.80 -13.68
C THR A 19 1.59 -12.99 -13.27
N VAL A 20 1.93 -14.22 -13.12
CA VAL A 20 3.28 -14.70 -12.88
C VAL A 20 4.05 -14.87 -14.15
N LEU A 21 5.28 -14.45 -14.10
CA LEU A 21 6.27 -14.73 -15.11
C LEU A 21 7.23 -15.82 -14.64
N ALA A 22 7.17 -16.94 -15.30
CA ALA A 22 8.28 -17.91 -15.28
C ALA A 22 9.37 -17.41 -16.21
N GLY A 23 10.48 -16.97 -15.69
CA GLY A 23 11.66 -16.62 -16.44
C GLY A 23 12.30 -17.88 -17.04
N CYS A 24 12.24 -18.02 -18.34
CA CYS A 24 13.05 -19.01 -19.07
C CYS A 24 14.46 -18.47 -19.23
N SER A 25 15.41 -19.02 -18.48
CA SER A 25 16.84 -18.88 -18.76
C SER A 25 17.25 -19.80 -19.91
N THR A 26 17.56 -19.22 -21.05
CA THR A 26 18.23 -19.93 -22.14
C THR A 26 19.71 -20.11 -21.82
N PRO A 27 20.30 -21.27 -21.98
CA PRO A 27 21.74 -21.47 -21.81
C PRO A 27 22.52 -20.87 -22.96
N ALA A 28 23.58 -20.14 -22.65
CA ALA A 28 24.51 -19.59 -23.61
C ALA A 28 25.32 -20.72 -24.30
N PRO A 29 25.67 -20.59 -25.58
CA PRO A 29 26.45 -21.59 -26.30
C PRO A 29 27.93 -21.51 -25.94
N ASP A 30 28.54 -22.68 -25.79
CA ASP A 30 29.98 -22.89 -25.58
C ASP A 30 30.86 -22.26 -26.69
N SER A 31 31.86 -21.54 -26.24
CA SER A 31 32.93 -21.04 -27.14
C SER A 31 34.08 -22.04 -27.24
N PRO A 32 34.69 -22.18 -28.41
CA PRO A 32 35.72 -23.19 -28.64
C PRO A 32 37.12 -22.74 -28.16
N ALA A 33 37.88 -23.75 -27.77
CA ALA A 33 39.22 -23.62 -27.22
C ALA A 33 40.22 -22.95 -28.15
N GLY A 34 40.97 -22.00 -27.62
CA GLY A 34 42.03 -21.28 -28.30
C GLY A 34 43.38 -21.99 -28.27
N ALA A 35 44.18 -21.74 -29.28
CA ALA A 35 45.53 -22.27 -29.53
C ALA A 35 46.61 -21.65 -28.62
N PRO A 36 47.77 -22.28 -28.50
CA PRO A 36 48.74 -21.94 -27.47
C PRO A 36 49.55 -20.65 -27.74
N ALA A 37 49.74 -19.85 -26.75
CA ALA A 37 50.46 -18.59 -26.81
C ALA A 37 52.00 -18.80 -26.75
N VAL A 38 52.66 -17.96 -27.52
CA VAL A 38 54.10 -17.79 -27.59
C VAL A 38 54.60 -17.08 -26.31
N ARG A 39 55.67 -17.56 -25.73
CA ARG A 39 56.37 -16.92 -24.58
C ARG A 39 57.14 -15.71 -25.04
N GLU A 40 56.82 -14.53 -24.52
CA GLU A 40 57.63 -13.34 -24.51
C GLU A 40 58.50 -13.25 -23.22
N PRO A 41 59.65 -12.54 -23.24
CA PRO A 41 60.56 -12.53 -22.11
C PRO A 41 60.06 -11.72 -20.93
N THR A 42 60.32 -12.22 -19.76
CA THR A 42 59.98 -11.65 -18.43
C THR A 42 60.54 -10.20 -18.31
N PRO A 43 59.71 -9.19 -18.08
CA PRO A 43 60.16 -7.87 -17.59
C PRO A 43 60.58 -7.99 -16.12
N GLU A 44 61.50 -7.15 -15.71
CA GLU A 44 61.91 -6.97 -14.31
C GLU A 44 60.68 -6.68 -13.43
N PRO A 45 60.67 -7.18 -12.15
CA PRO A 45 59.53 -6.98 -11.30
C PRO A 45 59.31 -5.50 -11.00
N THR A 46 58.31 -4.93 -11.62
CA THR A 46 57.69 -3.67 -11.15
C THR A 46 57.33 -3.86 -9.68
N PRO A 47 57.52 -2.87 -8.81
CA PRO A 47 57.03 -2.93 -7.43
C PRO A 47 55.56 -3.40 -7.45
N ARG A 48 55.28 -4.53 -6.80
CA ARG A 48 53.94 -5.07 -6.78
C ARG A 48 53.07 -4.04 -6.06
N GLN A 49 52.13 -3.44 -6.76
CA GLN A 49 51.08 -2.66 -6.10
C GLN A 49 50.45 -3.56 -5.02
N PRO A 50 50.26 -3.05 -3.81
CA PRO A 50 49.56 -3.84 -2.76
C PRO A 50 48.22 -4.27 -3.25
N ASP A 51 47.81 -5.49 -2.87
CA ASP A 51 46.50 -6.02 -3.20
C ASP A 51 45.43 -5.16 -2.55
N ALA A 52 44.46 -4.69 -3.33
CA ALA A 52 43.42 -3.79 -2.84
C ALA A 52 42.56 -4.47 -1.75
N ALA A 53 42.32 -5.78 -1.85
CA ALA A 53 41.56 -6.52 -0.87
C ALA A 53 42.34 -6.69 0.44
N GLU A 54 43.69 -6.92 0.35
CA GLU A 54 44.53 -6.98 1.54
C GLU A 54 44.58 -5.60 2.25
N LEU A 55 44.75 -4.50 1.49
CA LEU A 55 44.75 -3.15 2.05
C LEU A 55 43.45 -2.80 2.77
N TYR A 56 42.33 -3.13 2.14
CA TYR A 56 41.03 -2.85 2.73
C TYR A 56 40.77 -3.70 3.98
N ALA A 57 41.02 -5.04 3.89
CA ALA A 57 40.82 -5.96 4.99
C ALA A 57 41.71 -5.63 6.20
N GLU A 58 42.98 -5.25 5.98
CA GLU A 58 43.89 -4.84 7.07
C GLU A 58 43.38 -3.56 7.74
N GLY A 59 43.01 -2.54 6.96
CA GLY A 59 42.49 -1.28 7.48
C GLY A 59 41.16 -1.43 8.22
N ALA A 60 40.23 -2.22 7.67
CA ALA A 60 38.95 -2.52 8.28
C ALA A 60 39.09 -3.32 9.58
N ASN A 61 39.98 -4.34 9.62
CA ASN A 61 40.25 -5.14 10.83
C ASN A 61 40.83 -4.27 11.94
N ARG A 62 41.73 -3.37 11.61
CA ARG A 62 42.29 -2.41 12.59
C ARG A 62 41.22 -1.57 13.27
N LEU A 63 40.20 -1.17 12.53
CA LEU A 63 39.07 -0.39 13.08
C LEU A 63 38.14 -1.29 13.93
N ARG A 64 37.85 -2.52 13.47
CA ARG A 64 36.98 -3.46 14.22
C ARG A 64 37.61 -3.94 15.52
N GLU A 65 38.94 -4.11 15.56
CA GLU A 65 39.66 -4.55 16.74
C GLU A 65 40.10 -3.38 17.63
N ALA A 66 39.79 -2.15 17.25
CA ALA A 66 40.16 -0.97 18.00
C ALA A 66 39.47 -0.96 19.37
N GLU A 67 40.21 -0.72 20.43
CA GLU A 67 39.65 -0.47 21.76
C GLU A 67 38.77 0.79 21.77
N LEU A 68 39.14 1.81 20.99
CA LEU A 68 38.43 3.08 20.87
C LEU A 68 38.22 3.43 19.39
N LEU A 69 37.02 3.82 19.03
CA LEU A 69 36.70 4.26 17.67
C LEU A 69 35.76 5.47 17.71
N CYS A 70 36.09 6.49 16.94
CA CYS A 70 35.16 7.56 16.57
C CYS A 70 34.84 7.43 15.08
N ALA A 71 33.57 7.56 14.74
CA ALA A 71 33.11 7.48 13.37
C ALA A 71 32.06 8.57 13.12
N ASP A 72 32.33 9.44 12.15
CA ASP A 72 31.42 10.51 11.73
C ASP A 72 30.86 10.13 10.37
N TYR A 73 29.53 10.23 10.20
CA TYR A 73 28.85 9.89 8.96
C TYR A 73 27.91 11.00 8.53
N SER A 74 27.90 11.25 7.25
CA SER A 74 26.81 11.94 6.57
C SER A 74 26.06 10.89 5.75
N ILE A 75 24.79 10.71 6.02
CA ILE A 75 23.91 9.73 5.38
C ILE A 75 22.81 10.53 4.70
N VAL A 76 22.72 10.44 3.38
CA VAL A 76 21.65 11.07 2.59
C VAL A 76 20.83 9.96 1.97
N GLN A 77 19.57 9.89 2.33
CA GLN A 77 18.61 8.99 1.74
C GLN A 77 17.59 9.78 0.93
N GLU A 78 17.43 9.39 -0.32
CA GLU A 78 16.40 9.92 -1.22
C GLU A 78 15.44 8.78 -1.56
N ILE A 79 14.17 8.98 -1.25
CA ILE A 79 13.10 8.05 -1.52
C ILE A 79 12.21 8.67 -2.58
N SER A 80 12.20 8.09 -3.77
CA SER A 80 11.42 8.57 -4.89
C SER A 80 10.23 7.66 -5.14
N LEU A 81 9.05 8.27 -5.11
CA LEU A 81 7.81 7.67 -5.60
C LEU A 81 7.75 7.93 -7.10
N PRO A 82 7.68 6.90 -7.96
CA PRO A 82 7.60 7.11 -9.39
C PRO A 82 6.24 7.71 -9.77
N ASP A 83 6.25 8.60 -10.74
CA ASP A 83 5.04 9.02 -11.42
C ASP A 83 4.72 8.00 -12.52
N TYR A 84 3.78 7.13 -12.24
CA TYR A 84 3.33 6.11 -13.18
C TYR A 84 2.41 6.68 -14.27
N THR A 85 2.03 7.95 -14.19
CA THR A 85 1.17 8.60 -15.19
C THR A 85 1.97 9.29 -16.31
N ALA A 86 3.30 9.40 -16.16
CA ALA A 86 4.17 10.03 -17.14
C ALA A 86 4.80 9.01 -18.09
N GLU A 87 4.94 9.34 -19.39
CA GLU A 87 5.61 8.50 -20.39
C GLU A 87 7.07 8.14 -20.03
N GLU A 88 7.78 9.06 -19.37
CA GLU A 88 9.04 8.76 -18.70
C GLU A 88 8.80 8.84 -17.19
N PRO A 89 8.90 7.72 -16.45
CA PRO A 89 8.63 7.72 -15.02
C PRO A 89 9.61 8.64 -14.30
N GLY A 90 9.20 9.87 -14.10
CA GLY A 90 9.86 10.84 -13.22
C GLY A 90 9.41 10.60 -11.77
N PRO A 91 10.11 11.16 -10.78
CA PRO A 91 9.66 11.07 -9.40
C PRO A 91 8.40 11.92 -9.20
N LEU A 92 7.29 11.28 -8.87
CA LEU A 92 6.07 11.93 -8.42
C LEU A 92 6.35 12.78 -7.17
N MET A 93 7.09 12.19 -6.23
CA MET A 93 7.55 12.84 -5.02
C MET A 93 8.92 12.29 -4.64
N THR A 94 9.83 13.15 -4.21
CA THR A 94 11.10 12.75 -3.60
C THR A 94 11.15 13.25 -2.16
N LEU A 95 11.29 12.31 -1.23
CA LEU A 95 11.58 12.60 0.17
C LEU A 95 13.09 12.52 0.36
N THR A 96 13.69 13.58 0.85
CA THR A 96 15.11 13.58 1.19
C THR A 96 15.27 13.64 2.70
N GLU A 97 16.00 12.68 3.23
CA GLU A 97 16.38 12.58 4.61
C GLU A 97 17.91 12.66 4.72
N THR A 98 18.40 13.50 5.60
CA THR A 98 19.83 13.62 5.87
C THR A 98 20.06 13.33 7.34
N THR A 99 20.97 12.40 7.64
CA THR A 99 21.40 12.08 9.00
C THR A 99 22.88 12.40 9.12
N GLU A 100 23.19 13.33 10.01
CA GLU A 100 24.56 13.54 10.48
C GLU A 100 24.73 12.72 11.76
N ARG A 101 25.56 11.67 11.66
CA ARG A 101 25.79 10.73 12.75
C ARG A 101 27.19 10.91 13.32
N HIS A 102 27.25 11.06 14.62
CA HIS A 102 28.49 11.02 15.41
C HIS A 102 28.47 9.80 16.32
N ALA A 103 29.28 8.81 16.02
CA ALA A 103 29.35 7.57 16.75
C ALA A 103 30.70 7.39 17.47
N GLN A 104 30.64 6.99 18.71
CA GLN A 104 31.80 6.73 19.54
C GLN A 104 31.66 5.33 20.18
N TYR A 105 32.71 4.54 20.11
CA TYR A 105 32.74 3.18 20.61
C TYR A 105 33.94 2.99 21.51
N GLN A 106 33.73 2.35 22.66
CA GLN A 106 34.76 1.89 23.60
C GLN A 106 34.59 0.40 23.84
N GLY A 107 35.65 -0.37 23.68
CA GLY A 107 35.57 -1.82 23.78
C GLY A 107 34.97 -2.53 22.58
N LEU A 108 35.11 -1.99 21.38
CA LEU A 108 34.45 -2.48 20.16
C LEU A 108 34.78 -3.96 19.87
N GLY A 109 36.02 -4.40 20.09
CA GLY A 109 36.45 -5.79 19.95
C GLY A 109 36.29 -6.66 21.18
N SER A 110 35.55 -6.25 22.20
CA SER A 110 35.38 -6.92 23.48
C SER A 110 33.93 -7.16 23.87
N ASP A 111 33.70 -8.02 24.88
CA ASP A 111 32.35 -8.26 25.42
C ASP A 111 31.80 -7.08 26.28
N SER A 112 32.60 -6.03 26.47
CA SER A 112 32.27 -4.88 27.32
C SER A 112 32.15 -3.61 26.46
N LEU A 113 31.38 -3.68 25.38
CA LEU A 113 31.11 -2.55 24.49
C LEU A 113 30.33 -1.47 25.21
N VAL A 114 30.82 -0.23 25.14
CA VAL A 114 30.03 0.99 25.38
C VAL A 114 30.03 1.80 24.10
N ALA A 115 28.85 2.17 23.65
CA ALA A 115 28.70 3.00 22.45
C ALA A 115 27.79 4.21 22.73
N VAL A 116 28.11 5.32 22.10
CA VAL A 116 27.29 6.54 22.10
C VAL A 116 27.16 7.00 20.65
N VAL A 117 25.93 7.03 20.17
CA VAL A 117 25.60 7.43 18.81
C VAL A 117 24.63 8.59 18.87
N LYS A 118 25.04 9.72 18.30
CA LYS A 118 24.19 10.90 18.17
C LYS A 118 23.84 11.11 16.71
N ASP A 119 22.56 11.06 16.42
CA ASP A 119 22.02 11.35 15.10
C ASP A 119 21.33 12.71 15.09
N GLU A 120 21.67 13.54 14.12
CA GLU A 120 20.92 14.74 13.78
C GLU A 120 20.20 14.50 12.45
N LEU A 121 18.93 14.16 12.53
CA LEU A 121 18.07 13.84 11.41
C LEU A 121 17.43 15.12 10.88
N THR A 122 17.55 15.36 9.57
CA THR A 122 16.86 16.45 8.87
C THR A 122 15.98 15.86 7.78
N MET A 123 14.67 16.13 7.84
CA MET A 123 13.72 15.75 6.82
C MET A 123 13.12 16.99 6.17
N GLY A 124 13.20 17.10 4.84
CA GLY A 124 12.78 18.29 4.13
C GLY A 124 13.60 19.53 4.51
N ARG A 125 12.98 20.71 4.46
CA ARG A 125 13.73 21.99 4.64
C ARG A 125 13.89 22.43 6.09
N ASP A 126 13.03 21.98 7.02
CA ASP A 126 12.91 22.64 8.32
C ASP A 126 12.79 21.71 9.55
N THR A 127 12.68 20.39 9.39
CA THR A 127 12.53 19.51 10.54
C THR A 127 13.85 18.90 10.94
N LYS A 128 14.37 19.32 12.09
CA LYS A 128 15.52 18.68 12.74
C LYS A 128 15.09 17.90 13.96
N THR A 129 15.51 16.65 14.01
CA THR A 129 15.34 15.79 15.19
C THR A 129 16.70 15.28 15.63
N THR A 130 16.92 15.32 16.93
CA THR A 130 18.13 14.75 17.52
C THR A 130 17.74 13.48 18.27
N GLN A 131 18.42 12.39 17.99
CA GLN A 131 18.37 11.15 18.70
C GLN A 131 19.72 10.89 19.33
N LEU A 132 19.72 10.48 20.60
CA LEU A 132 20.90 9.98 21.28
C LEU A 132 20.67 8.52 21.65
N LEU A 133 21.53 7.65 21.14
CA LEU A 133 21.52 6.24 21.46
C LEU A 133 22.76 5.91 22.26
N THR A 134 22.60 5.19 23.37
CA THR A 134 23.71 4.68 24.20
C THR A 134 23.53 3.19 24.36
N TYR A 135 24.61 2.42 24.19
CA TYR A 135 24.63 0.99 24.42
C TYR A 135 25.66 0.64 25.48
N ALA A 136 25.28 -0.16 26.45
CA ALA A 136 26.17 -0.70 27.45
C ALA A 136 25.55 -1.93 28.13
N ASP A 137 26.38 -2.94 28.48
CA ASP A 137 25.97 -4.10 29.25
C ASP A 137 24.74 -4.86 28.71
N GLY A 138 24.58 -4.92 27.39
CA GLY A 138 23.43 -5.59 26.75
C GLY A 138 22.16 -4.75 26.74
N ILE A 139 22.22 -3.48 27.08
CA ILE A 139 21.07 -2.57 27.09
C ILE A 139 21.31 -1.42 26.13
N GLU A 140 20.37 -1.20 25.24
CA GLU A 140 20.29 -0.03 24.39
C GLU A 140 19.38 1.02 25.06
N TYR A 141 19.86 2.24 25.14
CA TYR A 141 19.13 3.41 25.62
C TYR A 141 18.93 4.40 24.46
N VAL A 142 17.69 4.79 24.22
CA VAL A 142 17.35 5.78 23.18
C VAL A 142 16.74 7.00 23.82
N ASP A 143 17.37 8.17 23.67
CA ASP A 143 16.81 9.46 24.09
C ASP A 143 16.23 10.18 22.87
N LEU A 144 14.92 10.38 22.89
CA LEU A 144 14.16 11.14 21.91
C LEU A 144 13.56 12.38 22.57
N LYS A 145 14.19 13.54 22.35
CA LYS A 145 13.72 14.83 22.88
C LYS A 145 13.52 14.84 24.40
N GLY A 146 14.35 14.09 25.15
CA GLY A 146 14.31 14.01 26.59
C GLY A 146 13.43 12.88 27.17
N ALA A 147 12.79 12.08 26.31
CA ALA A 147 12.18 10.81 26.70
C ALA A 147 13.20 9.69 26.47
N LEU A 148 13.55 9.00 27.54
CA LEU A 148 14.52 7.90 27.52
C LEU A 148 13.81 6.55 27.49
N TYR A 149 14.14 5.75 26.49
CA TYR A 149 13.66 4.38 26.31
C TYR A 149 14.83 3.42 26.49
N CYS A 150 14.59 2.18 26.92
CA CYS A 150 15.64 1.16 27.01
C CYS A 150 15.08 -0.21 26.61
N SER A 151 15.93 -1.02 25.99
CA SER A 151 15.63 -2.41 25.68
C SER A 151 16.88 -3.30 25.84
N GLU A 152 16.66 -4.58 26.11
CA GLU A 152 17.73 -5.58 26.10
C GLU A 152 18.05 -5.95 24.64
N VAL A 153 19.28 -5.70 24.21
CA VAL A 153 19.76 -5.98 22.85
C VAL A 153 21.11 -6.68 22.94
N ARG A 154 21.23 -7.83 22.30
CA ARG A 154 22.52 -8.51 22.24
C ARG A 154 23.54 -7.64 21.50
N GLN A 155 24.79 -7.63 21.96
CA GLN A 155 25.86 -6.82 21.34
C GLN A 155 26.00 -7.08 19.83
N ALA A 156 25.88 -8.33 19.39
CA ALA A 156 25.96 -8.67 17.97
C ALA A 156 24.81 -8.03 17.16
N ASP A 157 23.59 -8.02 17.71
CA ASP A 157 22.41 -7.44 17.05
C ASP A 157 22.51 -5.90 17.04
N PHE A 158 23.00 -5.31 18.14
CA PHE A 158 23.29 -3.88 18.19
C PHE A 158 24.31 -3.47 17.11
N LEU A 159 25.44 -4.20 17.03
CA LEU A 159 26.49 -3.91 16.06
C LEU A 159 25.99 -4.13 14.60
N ALA A 160 25.17 -5.15 14.37
CA ALA A 160 24.55 -5.37 13.07
C ALA A 160 23.63 -4.21 12.65
N GLY A 161 22.94 -3.60 13.62
CA GLY A 161 22.11 -2.38 13.38
C GLY A 161 22.95 -1.11 13.14
N GLN A 162 24.28 -1.13 13.35
CA GLN A 162 25.13 0.02 13.09
C GLN A 162 25.67 -0.06 11.65
N LEU A 163 24.81 0.31 10.66
CA LEU A 163 25.14 0.30 9.22
C LEU A 163 26.55 0.78 8.89
N PRO A 164 27.06 1.87 9.51
CA PRO A 164 28.40 2.33 9.26
C PRO A 164 29.50 1.33 9.55
N LEU A 165 29.30 0.43 10.54
CA LEU A 165 30.28 -0.62 10.84
C LEU A 165 30.24 -1.77 9.82
N LEU A 166 29.12 -1.95 9.10
CA LEU A 166 29.03 -2.91 8.01
C LEU A 166 29.94 -2.53 6.84
N LEU A 167 30.20 -1.25 6.62
CA LEU A 167 31.15 -0.78 5.62
C LEU A 167 32.57 -1.33 5.84
N LEU A 168 32.87 -1.81 7.03
CA LEU A 168 34.17 -2.41 7.36
C LEU A 168 34.25 -3.90 6.99
N ASP A 169 33.17 -4.50 6.47
CA ASP A 169 33.19 -5.90 6.09
C ASP A 169 33.65 -6.09 4.63
N ALA A 170 34.89 -6.57 4.48
CA ALA A 170 35.48 -6.79 3.16
C ALA A 170 34.76 -7.89 2.34
N SER A 171 34.00 -8.77 2.99
CA SER A 171 33.25 -9.83 2.30
C SER A 171 32.07 -9.29 1.46
N LEU A 172 31.62 -8.07 1.72
CA LEU A 172 30.57 -7.40 0.96
C LEU A 172 30.98 -7.01 -0.47
N TYR A 173 32.30 -6.96 -0.76
CA TYR A 173 32.80 -6.35 -1.99
C TYR A 173 33.13 -7.41 -3.05
N GLY A 174 32.52 -7.30 -4.23
CA GLY A 174 32.71 -8.22 -5.34
C GLY A 174 33.98 -7.92 -6.13
N SER A 175 34.24 -6.66 -6.47
CA SER A 175 35.50 -6.21 -7.09
C SER A 175 36.13 -5.09 -6.29
N LEU A 176 37.43 -5.15 -6.13
CA LEU A 176 38.19 -4.17 -5.38
C LEU A 176 39.43 -3.77 -6.19
N THR A 177 39.57 -2.50 -6.45
CA THR A 177 40.72 -1.95 -7.17
C THR A 177 41.39 -0.86 -6.36
N SER A 178 42.71 -0.68 -6.48
CA SER A 178 43.46 0.34 -5.78
C SER A 178 44.18 1.27 -6.76
N GLU A 179 44.19 2.55 -6.41
CA GLU A 179 44.92 3.60 -7.11
C GLU A 179 45.75 4.39 -6.08
N GLU A 180 47.04 4.63 -6.38
CA GLU A 180 47.88 5.45 -5.52
C GLU A 180 47.42 6.90 -5.58
N ALA A 181 47.19 7.53 -4.44
CA ALA A 181 46.74 8.89 -4.30
C ALA A 181 47.67 9.69 -3.36
N GLU A 182 47.57 11.04 -3.41
CA GLU A 182 48.30 11.90 -2.48
C GLU A 182 47.79 11.64 -1.05
N GLY A 183 48.57 10.89 -0.26
CA GLY A 183 48.20 10.53 1.11
C GLY A 183 47.82 9.07 1.33
N GLY A 184 48.03 8.21 0.33
CA GLY A 184 47.79 6.74 0.50
C GLY A 184 47.21 6.10 -0.75
N TYR A 185 46.20 5.23 -0.54
CA TYR A 185 45.54 4.48 -1.60
C TYR A 185 44.06 4.77 -1.60
N THR A 186 43.51 5.16 -2.75
CA THR A 186 42.07 5.19 -2.99
C THR A 186 41.66 3.83 -3.51
N LEU A 187 40.75 3.19 -2.81
CA LEU A 187 40.12 1.92 -3.20
C LEU A 187 38.76 2.21 -3.84
N ARG A 188 38.38 1.43 -4.84
CA ARG A 188 37.05 1.44 -5.45
C ARG A 188 36.49 0.03 -5.43
N PHE A 189 35.22 -0.09 -5.12
CA PHE A 189 34.58 -1.39 -4.98
C PHE A 189 33.13 -1.36 -5.50
N ASP A 190 32.64 -2.51 -5.94
CA ASP A 190 31.22 -2.82 -6.09
C ASP A 190 30.80 -3.83 -5.02
N ALA A 191 29.53 -3.94 -4.78
CA ALA A 191 28.97 -4.83 -3.77
C ALA A 191 27.69 -5.50 -4.30
N PRO A 192 27.81 -6.47 -5.22
CA PRO A 192 26.67 -7.15 -5.86
C PRO A 192 25.78 -7.89 -4.87
N ASP A 193 26.33 -8.36 -3.76
CA ASP A 193 25.61 -9.13 -2.73
C ASP A 193 25.20 -8.26 -1.53
N ALA A 194 25.15 -6.95 -1.73
CA ALA A 194 24.84 -5.99 -0.68
C ALA A 194 23.42 -6.13 -0.11
N ALA A 195 22.47 -6.64 -0.87
CA ALA A 195 21.09 -6.76 -0.45
C ALA A 195 20.94 -7.56 0.86
N GLU A 196 21.58 -8.71 0.94
CA GLU A 196 21.56 -9.57 2.12
C GLU A 196 22.34 -8.95 3.30
N ALA A 197 23.51 -8.41 3.01
CA ALA A 197 24.39 -7.81 4.03
C ALA A 197 23.84 -6.49 4.61
N TRP A 198 23.08 -5.73 3.84
CA TRP A 198 22.45 -4.47 4.26
C TRP A 198 21.08 -4.68 4.86
N ALA A 199 20.66 -5.93 5.05
CA ALA A 199 19.34 -6.29 5.54
C ALA A 199 18.22 -5.51 4.80
N LEU A 200 18.32 -5.44 3.47
CA LEU A 200 17.29 -4.83 2.67
C LEU A 200 15.97 -5.60 2.87
N PRO A 201 14.81 -4.94 2.71
CA PRO A 201 13.54 -5.64 2.75
C PRO A 201 13.53 -6.85 1.83
N GLN A 202 12.84 -7.92 2.22
CA GLN A 202 12.89 -9.21 1.55
C GLN A 202 12.56 -9.16 0.04
N GLU A 203 11.77 -8.17 -0.36
CA GLU A 203 11.32 -7.97 -1.75
C GLU A 203 12.11 -6.86 -2.47
N ALA A 204 13.18 -6.37 -1.88
CA ALA A 204 13.94 -5.27 -2.47
C ALA A 204 14.80 -5.76 -3.66
N GLU A 205 14.65 -5.09 -4.79
CA GLU A 205 15.51 -5.26 -5.97
C GLU A 205 16.72 -4.34 -5.88
N LEU A 206 17.92 -4.89 -5.70
CA LEU A 206 19.15 -4.12 -5.70
C LEU A 206 19.47 -3.64 -7.12
N LEU A 207 19.54 -2.32 -7.32
CA LEU A 207 19.87 -1.70 -8.61
C LEU A 207 21.35 -1.34 -8.70
N GLU A 208 21.94 -0.85 -7.62
CA GLU A 208 23.32 -0.40 -7.58
C GLU A 208 23.87 -0.44 -6.16
N ALA A 209 25.08 -0.93 -6.01
CA ALA A 209 25.84 -0.83 -4.77
C ALA A 209 27.33 -0.71 -5.08
N ALA A 210 27.91 0.42 -4.73
CA ALA A 210 29.31 0.71 -5.03
C ALA A 210 29.88 1.74 -4.05
N GLY A 211 31.19 1.83 -3.98
CA GLY A 211 31.81 2.81 -3.11
C GLY A 211 33.30 3.02 -3.31
N THR A 212 33.84 3.83 -2.43
CA THR A 212 35.28 4.17 -2.37
C THR A 212 35.74 4.17 -0.92
N ALA A 213 37.01 3.88 -0.71
CA ALA A 213 37.65 3.99 0.60
C ALA A 213 39.03 4.62 0.47
N LEU A 214 39.48 5.30 1.50
CA LEU A 214 40.82 5.88 1.58
C LEU A 214 41.63 5.16 2.67
N VAL A 215 42.73 4.56 2.25
CA VAL A 215 43.66 3.91 3.15
C VAL A 215 44.95 4.72 3.17
N SER A 216 45.35 5.17 4.36
CA SER A 216 46.58 5.95 4.57
C SER A 216 47.84 5.11 4.29
N PRO A 217 49.03 5.75 4.14
CA PRO A 217 50.27 5.03 3.84
C PRO A 217 50.70 4.02 4.91
N ASP A 218 50.26 4.19 6.14
CA ASP A 218 50.48 3.25 7.24
C ASP A 218 49.40 2.14 7.34
N GLY A 219 48.55 2.06 6.36
CA GLY A 219 47.54 1.01 6.24
C GLY A 219 46.26 1.26 7.07
N ALA A 220 46.00 2.46 7.57
CA ALA A 220 44.77 2.79 8.27
C ALA A 220 43.66 3.21 7.30
N LEU A 221 42.46 2.60 7.44
CA LEU A 221 41.25 3.06 6.76
C LEU A 221 40.76 4.34 7.44
N THR A 222 40.73 5.45 6.72
CA THR A 222 40.37 6.77 7.26
C THR A 222 39.05 7.30 6.77
N GLU A 223 38.67 6.96 5.56
CA GLU A 223 37.37 7.37 4.97
C GLU A 223 36.78 6.22 4.16
N ALA A 224 35.46 6.15 4.16
CA ALA A 224 34.72 5.27 3.26
C ALA A 224 33.43 5.99 2.79
N ALA A 225 33.14 5.89 1.51
CA ALA A 225 31.90 6.37 0.94
C ALA A 225 31.20 5.20 0.23
N TYR A 226 29.90 5.14 0.37
CA TYR A 226 29.09 4.07 -0.19
C TYR A 226 27.79 4.61 -0.77
N SER A 227 27.40 4.10 -1.93
CA SER A 227 26.14 4.41 -2.60
C SER A 227 25.36 3.11 -2.79
N LEU A 228 24.12 3.13 -2.38
CA LEU A 228 23.16 2.03 -2.48
C LEU A 228 21.90 2.54 -3.16
N ARG A 229 21.43 1.82 -4.18
CA ARG A 229 20.15 2.11 -4.84
C ARG A 229 19.37 0.82 -5.04
N TYR A 230 18.14 0.82 -4.59
CA TYR A 230 17.26 -0.34 -4.72
C TYR A 230 15.81 0.10 -4.97
N ARG A 231 15.00 -0.84 -5.47
CA ARG A 231 13.56 -0.68 -5.61
C ARG A 231 12.87 -1.54 -4.58
N PHE A 232 11.82 -1.01 -3.96
CA PHE A 232 11.04 -1.71 -2.98
C PHE A 232 9.63 -1.13 -2.92
N GLY A 233 8.60 -1.99 -3.04
CA GLY A 233 7.22 -1.57 -2.93
C GLY A 233 6.82 -0.44 -3.90
N GLY A 234 7.38 -0.39 -5.12
CA GLY A 234 7.15 0.69 -6.08
C GLY A 234 7.99 1.94 -5.85
N LEU A 235 8.75 2.01 -4.76
CA LEU A 235 9.66 3.11 -4.45
C LEU A 235 11.05 2.85 -5.03
N THR A 236 11.75 3.90 -5.43
CA THR A 236 13.20 3.86 -5.64
C THR A 236 13.88 4.58 -4.49
N VAL A 237 14.77 3.88 -3.82
CA VAL A 237 15.55 4.39 -2.69
C VAL A 237 17.00 4.50 -3.10
N SER A 238 17.57 5.67 -2.89
CA SER A 238 19.00 5.95 -3.09
C SER A 238 19.58 6.40 -1.76
N THR A 239 20.57 5.67 -1.25
CA THR A 239 21.25 6.05 -0.02
C THR A 239 22.72 6.24 -0.29
N ARG A 240 23.26 7.34 0.20
CA ARG A 240 24.67 7.66 0.13
C ARG A 240 25.22 7.84 1.53
N TYR A 241 26.28 7.09 1.84
CA TYR A 241 27.01 7.16 3.09
C TYR A 241 28.39 7.77 2.82
N GLU A 242 28.80 8.70 3.64
CA GLU A 242 30.18 9.21 3.68
C GLU A 242 30.67 9.14 5.12
N GLY A 243 31.64 8.28 5.38
CA GLY A 243 32.15 8.00 6.72
C GLY A 243 33.62 8.43 6.87
N ARG A 244 33.97 8.95 8.05
CA ARG A 244 35.33 9.20 8.49
C ARG A 244 35.59 8.46 9.78
N PHE A 245 36.74 7.83 9.86
CA PHE A 245 37.14 7.00 10.99
C PHE A 245 38.37 7.57 11.67
N GLN A 246 38.36 7.55 12.99
CA GLN A 246 39.48 7.97 13.81
C GLN A 246 39.61 7.06 15.04
N ILE A 247 40.83 6.57 15.29
CA ILE A 247 41.19 5.89 16.54
C ILE A 247 41.74 6.98 17.48
N PRO A 248 40.98 7.45 18.49
CA PRO A 248 41.42 8.50 19.39
C PRO A 248 42.48 7.96 20.39
N GLU A 249 43.37 8.83 20.90
CA GLU A 249 44.34 8.46 21.95
C GLU A 249 43.69 8.17 23.29
N ALA A 250 42.50 8.77 23.55
CA ALA A 250 41.75 8.58 24.75
C ALA A 250 40.26 8.87 24.50
N LEU A 251 39.39 8.03 25.05
CA LEU A 251 37.95 8.18 25.06
C LEU A 251 37.43 7.48 26.33
N ASP A 252 36.52 8.15 27.05
CA ASP A 252 35.83 7.56 28.21
C ASP A 252 34.35 7.78 28.06
N LEU A 253 33.60 6.72 27.76
CA LEU A 253 32.15 6.72 27.59
C LEU A 253 31.40 6.25 28.83
N THR A 254 32.08 5.83 29.90
CA THR A 254 31.44 5.27 31.10
C THR A 254 30.47 6.24 31.75
N GLY A 255 30.75 7.53 31.65
CA GLY A 255 29.88 8.60 32.15
C GLY A 255 28.65 8.89 31.29
N SER A 256 28.57 8.35 30.09
CA SER A 256 27.46 8.56 29.16
C SER A 256 26.32 7.57 29.38
N VAL A 257 26.59 6.44 30.05
CA VAL A 257 25.58 5.44 30.37
C VAL A 257 24.60 5.99 31.39
N PRO A 258 23.27 6.00 31.12
CA PRO A 258 22.27 6.47 32.05
C PRO A 258 22.34 5.77 33.41
N GLN A 259 22.58 6.52 34.49
CA GLN A 259 22.81 5.96 35.84
C GLN A 259 21.52 5.56 36.56
N SER A 260 20.40 6.07 36.15
CA SER A 260 19.09 5.71 36.63
C SER A 260 18.11 5.84 35.50
N VAL A 261 17.72 4.74 34.95
CA VAL A 261 16.45 4.70 34.22
C VAL A 261 15.41 4.84 35.32
N LYS A 262 14.70 5.99 35.42
CA LYS A 262 13.36 5.90 35.98
C LYS A 262 12.73 4.74 35.25
N PRO A 263 11.92 3.87 35.87
CA PRO A 263 11.19 2.85 35.16
C PRO A 263 10.18 3.56 34.22
N TYR A 264 10.70 4.19 33.21
CA TYR A 264 9.96 4.47 32.00
C TYR A 264 9.90 3.11 31.32
N GLU A 265 8.70 2.68 31.21
CA GLU A 265 8.21 1.49 30.60
C GLU A 265 9.19 1.03 29.52
N SER A 266 9.77 -0.15 29.70
CA SER A 266 10.58 -0.79 28.68
C SER A 266 9.67 -0.92 27.48
N LEU A 267 9.97 -0.22 26.39
CA LEU A 267 9.36 -0.53 25.12
C LEU A 267 10.06 -1.79 24.61
N ASP A 268 9.28 -2.81 24.28
CA ASP A 268 9.82 -4.02 23.67
C ASP A 268 10.46 -3.70 22.30
N ASP A 269 10.02 -2.59 21.68
CA ASP A 269 10.59 -2.05 20.46
C ASP A 269 10.96 -0.56 20.59
N PRO A 270 12.25 -0.21 20.77
CA PRO A 270 12.70 1.18 20.87
C PRO A 270 12.61 1.95 19.54
N THR A 271 12.40 1.26 18.41
CA THR A 271 12.27 1.92 17.09
C THR A 271 10.87 2.48 16.86
N ALA A 272 9.85 1.95 17.53
CA ALA A 272 8.46 2.38 17.37
C ALA A 272 8.27 3.89 17.63
N PRO A 273 8.80 4.51 18.70
CA PRO A 273 8.68 5.95 18.90
C PRO A 273 9.29 6.79 17.78
N LEU A 274 10.40 6.31 17.22
CA LEU A 274 11.08 6.99 16.10
C LEU A 274 10.24 6.93 14.83
N THR A 275 9.66 5.76 14.55
CA THR A 275 8.76 5.54 13.41
C THR A 275 7.52 6.42 13.51
N VAL A 276 6.90 6.51 14.68
CA VAL A 276 5.75 7.38 14.93
C VAL A 276 6.11 8.87 14.75
N MET A 277 7.26 9.30 15.22
CA MET A 277 7.74 10.67 15.00
C MET A 277 7.92 10.97 13.51
N ARG A 278 8.49 10.01 12.77
CA ARG A 278 8.69 10.12 11.33
C ARG A 278 7.35 10.22 10.58
N ALA A 279 6.41 9.35 10.89
CA ALA A 279 5.07 9.36 10.31
C ALA A 279 4.34 10.69 10.54
N ARG A 280 4.35 11.21 11.78
CA ARG A 280 3.80 12.55 12.10
C ARG A 280 4.47 13.67 11.32
N THR A 281 5.80 13.60 11.16
CA THR A 281 6.56 14.61 10.42
C THR A 281 6.18 14.59 8.96
N ILE A 282 6.05 13.40 8.36
CA ILE A 282 5.62 13.23 6.97
C ILE A 282 4.23 13.82 6.76
N LEU A 283 3.25 13.47 7.60
CA LEU A 283 1.90 14.02 7.53
C LEU A 283 1.87 15.54 7.63
N ARG A 284 2.63 16.11 8.57
CA ARG A 284 2.69 17.57 8.76
C ARG A 284 3.24 18.31 7.53
N HIS A 285 4.13 17.68 6.78
CA HIS A 285 4.77 18.26 5.60
C HIS A 285 4.18 17.72 4.28
N ALA A 286 3.23 16.82 4.35
CA ALA A 286 2.51 16.33 3.18
C ALA A 286 1.78 17.51 2.51
N LYS A 287 2.01 17.69 1.22
CA LYS A 287 1.34 18.74 0.45
C LYS A 287 -0.06 18.32 0.04
N VAL A 288 -0.27 17.03 -0.02
CA VAL A 288 -1.52 16.43 -0.42
C VAL A 288 -1.70 15.12 0.32
N CYS A 289 -2.85 14.95 0.92
CA CYS A 289 -3.26 13.66 1.47
C CYS A 289 -4.74 13.43 1.24
N SER A 290 -5.10 12.17 1.09
CA SER A 290 -6.48 11.70 1.21
C SER A 290 -6.57 10.87 2.48
N ALA A 291 -7.63 11.02 3.22
CA ALA A 291 -7.89 10.25 4.42
C ALA A 291 -9.36 9.80 4.42
N VAL A 292 -9.56 8.52 4.64
CA VAL A 292 -10.89 7.95 4.86
C VAL A 292 -11.01 7.62 6.33
N PHE A 293 -11.95 8.26 7.00
CA PHE A 293 -12.29 8.00 8.39
C PHE A 293 -13.49 7.07 8.46
N ASN A 294 -13.41 6.08 9.30
CA ASN A 294 -14.52 5.22 9.64
C ASN A 294 -14.53 5.05 11.16
N GLY A 295 -15.59 5.49 11.82
CA GLY A 295 -15.69 5.46 13.26
C GLY A 295 -17.01 4.98 13.78
N ASN A 296 -16.98 4.28 14.90
CA ASN A 296 -18.14 3.91 15.70
C ASN A 296 -18.02 4.55 17.07
N PHE A 297 -19.08 5.13 17.51
CA PHE A 297 -19.22 5.72 18.83
C PHE A 297 -20.43 5.14 19.55
N TYR A 298 -20.23 4.69 20.76
CA TYR A 298 -21.31 4.18 21.58
C TYR A 298 -21.27 4.80 22.98
N THR A 299 -22.39 5.32 23.45
CA THR A 299 -22.56 5.75 24.85
C THR A 299 -23.77 5.12 25.50
N GLN A 300 -23.60 4.60 26.71
CA GLN A 300 -24.67 3.95 27.45
C GLN A 300 -25.70 4.94 28.02
N ALA A 301 -25.35 6.21 28.17
CA ALA A 301 -26.19 7.22 28.84
C ALA A 301 -27.52 7.46 28.14
N ALA A 302 -27.53 7.39 26.81
CA ALA A 302 -28.71 7.68 26.02
C ALA A 302 -29.09 6.53 25.08
N GLY A 303 -28.36 5.42 25.10
CA GLY A 303 -28.57 4.32 24.16
C GLY A 303 -28.16 4.66 22.72
N TYR A 304 -27.27 5.65 22.60
CA TYR A 304 -26.82 6.10 21.28
C TYR A 304 -25.74 5.23 20.69
N SER A 305 -25.86 4.95 19.39
CA SER A 305 -24.77 4.47 18.55
C SER A 305 -24.68 5.39 17.33
N VAL A 306 -23.50 5.94 17.08
CA VAL A 306 -23.23 6.78 15.92
C VAL A 306 -22.18 6.08 15.07
N ARG A 307 -22.45 5.94 13.78
CA ARG A 307 -21.45 5.57 12.78
C ARG A 307 -21.08 6.82 12.02
N TYR A 308 -19.78 7.00 11.85
CA TYR A 308 -19.20 8.13 11.18
C TYR A 308 -18.33 7.64 10.03
N TYR A 309 -18.57 8.15 8.86
CA TYR A 309 -17.75 7.93 7.67
C TYR A 309 -17.44 9.27 7.06
N ASP A 310 -16.17 9.56 6.86
CA ASP A 310 -15.71 10.82 6.31
C ASP A 310 -14.55 10.59 5.35
N THR A 311 -14.63 11.18 4.17
CA THR A 311 -13.55 11.17 3.17
C THR A 311 -13.01 12.58 3.03
N LEU A 312 -11.80 12.79 3.52
CA LEU A 312 -11.09 14.06 3.41
C LEU A 312 -10.06 13.99 2.28
N ASN A 313 -10.27 14.78 1.23
CA ASN A 313 -9.28 15.04 0.20
C ASN A 313 -8.74 16.45 0.40
N ALA A 314 -7.49 16.59 0.83
CA ALA A 314 -6.90 17.89 1.16
C ALA A 314 -5.66 18.19 0.34
N ILE A 315 -5.62 19.40 -0.21
CA ILE A 315 -4.42 19.97 -0.83
C ILE A 315 -3.99 21.17 -0.01
N ASP A 316 -2.82 21.12 0.63
CA ASP A 316 -2.19 22.29 1.25
C ASP A 316 -1.14 22.87 0.29
N ARG A 317 -1.45 24.01 -0.28
CA ARG A 317 -0.49 24.86 -0.99
C ARG A 317 -0.31 26.15 -0.22
N VAL A 318 0.89 26.69 -0.27
CA VAL A 318 1.21 27.97 0.40
C VAL A 318 0.31 29.11 -0.09
N SER A 319 -0.25 29.00 -1.30
CA SER A 319 -1.10 30.02 -1.91
C SER A 319 -2.53 29.59 -2.23
N ASP A 320 -2.76 28.29 -2.42
CA ASP A 320 -4.07 27.76 -2.78
C ASP A 320 -4.38 26.56 -1.89
N MET A 321 -5.36 26.70 -1.01
CA MET A 321 -5.86 25.60 -0.20
C MET A 321 -7.14 25.07 -0.84
N LEU A 322 -7.16 23.79 -1.13
CA LEU A 322 -8.31 23.07 -1.59
C LEU A 322 -8.58 21.93 -0.63
N ILE A 323 -9.78 21.88 -0.08
CA ILE A 323 -10.26 20.77 0.74
C ILE A 323 -11.56 20.31 0.12
N HIS A 324 -11.67 19.01 -0.04
CA HIS A 324 -12.91 18.35 -0.34
C HIS A 324 -13.17 17.31 0.74
N GLU A 325 -14.32 17.37 1.37
CA GLU A 325 -14.73 16.48 2.45
C GLU A 325 -16.15 16.01 2.18
N GLU A 326 -16.35 14.71 2.10
CA GLU A 326 -17.66 14.07 2.09
C GLU A 326 -17.91 13.46 3.46
N ASN A 327 -19.01 13.82 4.08
CA ASN A 327 -19.36 13.39 5.42
C ASN A 327 -20.70 12.64 5.41
N ASN A 328 -20.72 11.44 5.98
CA ASN A 328 -21.92 10.63 6.13
C ASN A 328 -22.02 10.12 7.57
N ILE A 329 -22.94 10.68 8.32
CA ILE A 329 -23.16 10.34 9.72
C ILE A 329 -24.51 9.64 9.85
N SER A 330 -24.49 8.44 10.44
CA SER A 330 -25.69 7.71 10.83
C SER A 330 -25.73 7.61 12.34
N ALA A 331 -26.78 8.08 12.96
CA ALA A 331 -26.99 7.95 14.38
C ALA A 331 -28.28 7.19 14.67
N VAL A 332 -28.26 6.28 15.65
CA VAL A 332 -29.42 5.55 16.12
C VAL A 332 -29.61 5.85 17.61
N ASP A 333 -30.74 6.45 17.95
CA ASP A 333 -31.19 6.55 19.33
C ASP A 333 -32.01 5.30 19.70
N TYR A 334 -31.40 4.41 20.45
CA TYR A 334 -32.07 3.19 20.89
C TYR A 334 -33.17 3.43 21.92
N SER A 335 -33.19 4.59 22.59
CA SER A 335 -34.24 4.93 23.56
C SER A 335 -35.55 5.30 22.88
N SER A 336 -35.47 6.04 21.77
CA SER A 336 -36.63 6.44 20.94
C SER A 336 -36.84 5.54 19.73
N MET A 337 -35.86 4.66 19.40
CA MET A 337 -35.84 3.88 18.17
C MET A 337 -35.88 4.75 16.91
N GLN A 338 -35.33 5.95 16.99
CA GLN A 338 -35.21 6.87 15.86
C GLN A 338 -33.79 6.76 15.28
N SER A 339 -33.71 6.74 13.96
CA SER A 339 -32.46 6.83 13.22
C SER A 339 -32.37 8.17 12.53
N TYR A 340 -31.20 8.75 12.57
CA TYR A 340 -30.88 9.98 11.87
C TYR A 340 -29.74 9.67 10.90
N SER A 341 -29.84 10.15 9.67
CA SER A 341 -28.75 10.15 8.71
C SER A 341 -28.51 11.56 8.24
N TYR A 342 -27.28 11.93 8.12
CA TYR A 342 -26.87 13.25 7.73
C TYR A 342 -25.69 13.14 6.78
N LYS A 343 -25.81 13.74 5.63
CA LYS A 343 -24.77 13.75 4.60
C LYS A 343 -24.53 15.18 4.12
N TYR A 344 -23.28 15.57 3.99
CA TYR A 344 -22.90 16.81 3.37
C TYR A 344 -21.56 16.68 2.64
N GLU A 345 -21.39 17.51 1.65
CA GLU A 345 -20.11 17.71 0.97
C GLU A 345 -19.59 19.11 1.28
N MET A 346 -18.34 19.21 1.70
CA MET A 346 -17.68 20.47 1.97
C MET A 346 -16.54 20.69 0.99
N ARG A 347 -16.54 21.86 0.35
CA ARG A 347 -15.40 22.31 -0.47
C ARG A 347 -14.84 23.60 0.09
N LEU A 348 -13.55 23.63 0.32
CA LEU A 348 -12.83 24.86 0.66
C LEU A 348 -11.85 25.17 -0.46
N GLU A 349 -12.07 26.25 -1.16
CA GLU A 349 -11.23 26.70 -2.26
C GLU A 349 -10.92 28.19 -2.12
N SER A 350 -9.65 28.55 -2.11
CA SER A 350 -9.17 29.94 -2.07
C SER A 350 -9.82 30.79 -0.95
N GLY A 351 -10.08 30.18 0.22
CA GLY A 351 -10.66 30.83 1.38
C GLY A 351 -12.20 30.97 1.34
N LYS A 352 -12.86 30.32 0.41
CA LYS A 352 -14.32 30.19 0.35
C LYS A 352 -14.69 28.76 0.70
N MET A 353 -15.51 28.56 1.71
CA MET A 353 -16.08 27.28 2.08
C MET A 353 -17.49 27.19 1.51
N THR A 354 -17.80 26.13 0.81
CA THR A 354 -19.12 25.77 0.32
C THR A 354 -19.50 24.44 0.94
N MET A 355 -20.65 24.37 1.59
CA MET A 355 -21.25 23.12 2.06
C MET A 355 -22.50 22.84 1.22
N GLU A 356 -22.62 21.62 0.75
CA GLU A 356 -23.78 21.12 0.01
C GLU A 356 -24.38 19.95 0.79
N TYR A 357 -25.67 20.02 1.05
CA TYR A 357 -26.42 19.03 1.84
C TYR A 357 -27.23 18.11 0.91
N ASP A 358 -27.66 16.94 1.41
CA ASP A 358 -28.44 15.94 0.63
C ASP A 358 -29.72 16.47 0.03
N ASP A 359 -30.31 17.52 0.61
CA ASP A 359 -31.52 18.17 0.11
C ASP A 359 -31.24 19.20 -1.01
N GLY A 360 -29.94 19.35 -1.38
CA GLY A 360 -29.48 20.31 -2.39
C GLY A 360 -29.38 21.75 -1.88
N GLU A 361 -29.58 22.00 -0.59
CA GLU A 361 -29.27 23.32 -0.01
C GLU A 361 -27.76 23.54 0.03
N THR A 362 -27.31 24.74 -0.30
CA THR A 362 -25.89 25.10 -0.27
C THR A 362 -25.66 26.29 0.65
N GLU A 363 -24.64 26.18 1.49
CA GLU A 363 -24.20 27.25 2.37
C GLU A 363 -22.80 27.72 1.99
N GLU A 364 -22.62 29.05 1.85
CA GLU A 364 -21.32 29.64 1.52
C GLU A 364 -20.81 30.50 2.67
N THR A 365 -19.61 30.21 3.13
CA THR A 365 -18.93 30.98 4.18
C THR A 365 -17.54 31.40 3.74
N SER A 366 -17.17 32.66 4.01
CA SER A 366 -15.82 33.13 3.78
C SER A 366 -14.91 32.75 4.97
N MET A 367 -13.85 31.97 4.69
CA MET A 367 -12.85 31.60 5.69
C MET A 367 -11.49 32.21 5.37
N TYR A 368 -10.79 32.65 6.40
CA TYR A 368 -9.42 33.09 6.24
C TYR A 368 -8.52 31.87 6.02
N THR A 369 -7.78 31.88 4.92
CA THR A 369 -6.90 30.79 4.48
C THR A 369 -5.94 30.29 5.58
N ALA A 370 -5.54 31.17 6.51
CA ALA A 370 -4.67 30.79 7.63
C ALA A 370 -5.38 29.93 8.68
N GLU A 371 -6.65 30.15 8.93
CA GLU A 371 -7.47 29.40 9.90
C GLU A 371 -7.81 28.03 9.32
N ALA A 372 -8.24 27.97 8.08
CA ALA A 372 -8.48 26.74 7.36
C ALA A 372 -7.20 25.87 7.24
N ARG A 373 -6.04 26.45 6.93
CA ARG A 373 -4.75 25.75 6.94
C ARG A 373 -4.41 25.15 8.30
N LYS A 374 -4.70 25.86 9.37
CA LYS A 374 -4.48 25.36 10.72
C LYS A 374 -5.38 24.15 11.00
N ASN A 375 -6.62 24.22 10.59
CA ASN A 375 -7.58 23.14 10.81
C ASN A 375 -7.22 21.89 10.01
N VAL A 376 -6.83 22.00 8.74
CA VAL A 376 -6.46 20.85 7.89
C VAL A 376 -5.11 20.26 8.26
N SER A 377 -4.08 21.06 8.44
CA SER A 377 -2.74 20.54 8.73
C SER A 377 -2.62 19.99 10.17
N SER A 378 -3.43 20.45 11.10
CA SER A 378 -3.48 19.92 12.46
C SER A 378 -4.38 18.70 12.57
N PHE A 379 -5.52 18.68 11.88
CA PHE A 379 -6.57 17.68 12.01
C PHE A 379 -6.02 16.25 11.90
N LEU A 380 -5.37 15.91 10.79
CA LEU A 380 -4.82 14.56 10.61
C LEU A 380 -3.72 14.22 11.61
N THR A 381 -2.83 15.17 11.93
CA THR A 381 -1.71 14.92 12.83
C THR A 381 -2.13 14.82 14.28
N ASP A 382 -3.27 15.37 14.66
CA ASP A 382 -3.73 15.40 16.04
C ASP A 382 -4.29 14.04 16.49
N TYR A 383 -4.80 13.22 15.57
CA TYR A 383 -5.15 11.83 15.85
C TYR A 383 -3.93 10.94 16.13
N PHE A 384 -2.76 11.26 15.57
CA PHE A 384 -1.58 10.44 15.72
C PHE A 384 -0.96 10.58 17.12
N PRO A 385 -0.48 9.46 17.70
CA PRO A 385 0.21 9.51 18.97
C PRO A 385 1.50 10.35 18.88
N PHE A 386 1.88 11.02 19.96
CA PHE A 386 3.26 11.45 20.14
C PHE A 386 4.12 10.24 20.52
N SER A 387 5.43 10.32 20.31
CA SER A 387 6.35 9.26 20.75
C SER A 387 6.25 8.97 22.26
N THR A 388 5.89 9.98 23.05
CA THR A 388 5.69 9.87 24.51
C THR A 388 4.33 9.31 24.93
N ASP A 389 3.39 9.17 24.00
CA ASP A 389 2.08 8.60 24.28
C ASP A 389 2.08 7.08 24.24
N LEU A 390 3.09 6.49 23.57
CA LEU A 390 3.18 5.04 23.36
C LEU A 390 3.53 4.30 24.64
N LYS A 391 2.78 3.25 24.89
CA LYS A 391 3.04 2.24 25.92
C LYS A 391 2.97 0.86 25.27
N ASP A 392 3.75 -0.08 25.77
CA ASP A 392 3.72 -1.48 25.32
C ASP A 392 3.75 -1.60 23.77
N ALA A 393 4.59 -0.80 23.11
CA ALA A 393 4.64 -0.74 21.67
C ALA A 393 5.42 -1.95 21.12
N GLU A 394 4.83 -2.64 20.15
CA GLU A 394 5.41 -3.76 19.42
C GLU A 394 5.35 -3.49 17.92
N SER A 395 6.44 -3.74 17.21
CA SER A 395 6.51 -3.63 15.76
C SER A 395 6.54 -5.00 15.09
N LYS A 396 5.84 -5.13 13.98
CA LYS A 396 5.84 -6.31 13.13
C LYS A 396 5.92 -5.89 11.67
N ASP A 397 6.82 -6.52 10.92
CA ASP A 397 6.90 -6.32 9.49
C ASP A 397 5.85 -7.18 8.76
N VAL A 398 5.15 -6.56 7.80
CA VAL A 398 4.04 -7.14 7.03
C VAL A 398 4.26 -6.76 5.57
N GLY A 399 4.91 -7.61 4.79
CA GLY A 399 5.32 -7.30 3.42
C GLY A 399 6.12 -6.00 3.36
N ALA A 400 5.69 -5.05 2.55
CA ALA A 400 6.30 -3.73 2.41
C ALA A 400 6.05 -2.77 3.59
N TYR A 401 5.28 -3.19 4.59
CA TYR A 401 4.80 -2.34 5.68
C TYR A 401 5.33 -2.76 7.03
N ARG A 402 5.26 -1.84 7.98
CA ARG A 402 5.48 -2.09 9.40
C ARG A 402 4.23 -1.72 10.16
N LEU A 403 3.71 -2.67 10.92
CA LEU A 403 2.58 -2.50 11.82
C LEU A 403 3.11 -2.31 13.24
N ILE A 404 2.73 -1.20 13.88
CA ILE A 404 3.10 -0.86 15.25
C ILE A 404 1.84 -0.91 16.09
N SER A 405 1.72 -1.90 16.97
CA SER A 405 0.65 -2.00 17.96
C SER A 405 1.08 -1.31 19.24
N PHE A 406 0.17 -0.62 19.91
CA PHE A 406 0.50 0.12 21.12
C PHE A 406 -0.71 0.32 22.04
N SER A 407 -0.42 0.64 23.31
CA SER A 407 -1.38 1.24 24.24
C SER A 407 -1.09 2.75 24.37
N GLY A 408 -2.12 3.56 24.53
CA GLY A 408 -2.00 5.01 24.76
C GLY A 408 -2.10 5.37 26.23
N GLY A 409 -1.49 6.51 26.61
CA GLY A 409 -1.67 7.12 27.93
C GLY A 409 -3.01 7.85 28.09
N ASP A 410 -3.36 8.22 29.31
CA ASP A 410 -4.62 8.91 29.65
C ASP A 410 -4.77 10.22 28.87
N ASP A 411 -3.70 11.01 28.76
CA ASP A 411 -3.71 12.29 28.04
C ASP A 411 -3.97 12.10 26.53
N TYR A 412 -3.43 11.03 25.95
CA TYR A 412 -3.70 10.70 24.54
C TYR A 412 -5.14 10.22 24.36
N GLY A 413 -5.63 9.39 25.25
CA GLY A 413 -7.02 8.94 25.25
C GLY A 413 -8.01 10.11 25.31
N LEU A 414 -7.77 11.09 26.21
CA LEU A 414 -8.60 12.28 26.29
C LEU A 414 -8.54 13.13 25.01
N ARG A 415 -7.35 13.31 24.44
CA ARG A 415 -7.19 14.05 23.18
C ARG A 415 -7.95 13.39 22.03
N VAL A 416 -7.84 12.07 21.85
CA VAL A 416 -8.59 11.34 20.81
C VAL A 416 -10.09 11.47 21.05
N LYS A 417 -10.55 11.32 22.28
CA LYS A 417 -11.95 11.49 22.63
C LYS A 417 -12.43 12.90 22.26
N ASP A 418 -11.68 13.95 22.60
CA ASP A 418 -12.08 15.33 22.29
C ASP A 418 -12.16 15.55 20.77
N LEU A 419 -11.18 15.09 20.00
CA LEU A 419 -11.17 15.19 18.52
C LEU A 419 -12.38 14.49 17.89
N VAL A 420 -12.68 13.26 18.31
CA VAL A 420 -13.83 12.52 17.79
C VAL A 420 -15.14 13.22 18.18
N CYS A 421 -15.25 13.65 19.42
CA CYS A 421 -16.44 14.38 19.86
C CYS A 421 -16.62 15.69 19.07
N GLU A 422 -15.58 16.49 18.89
CA GLU A 422 -15.64 17.73 18.10
C GLU A 422 -16.08 17.47 16.66
N SER A 423 -15.57 16.42 16.03
CA SER A 423 -15.94 16.05 14.65
C SER A 423 -17.39 15.59 14.53
N LEU A 424 -17.87 14.77 15.48
CA LEU A 424 -19.23 14.24 15.47
C LEU A 424 -20.27 15.28 15.87
N PHE A 425 -19.96 16.19 16.79
CA PHE A 425 -20.93 17.12 17.39
C PHE A 425 -21.06 18.42 16.65
N SER A 426 -20.18 18.73 15.70
CA SER A 426 -20.44 19.84 14.77
C SER A 426 -21.71 19.62 13.95
N ALA A 427 -22.14 18.36 13.79
CA ALA A 427 -23.31 17.97 13.00
C ALA A 427 -24.61 17.86 13.83
N GLU A 428 -24.55 17.43 15.13
CA GLU A 428 -25.74 17.31 15.99
C GLU A 428 -25.39 17.58 17.47
N PRO A 429 -25.60 18.81 17.94
CA PRO A 429 -25.17 19.25 19.29
C PRO A 429 -25.88 18.60 20.48
N THR A 430 -26.91 17.81 20.29
CA THR A 430 -27.90 17.63 21.36
C THR A 430 -27.63 16.55 22.40
N ILE A 431 -26.60 15.68 22.23
CA ILE A 431 -26.51 14.47 23.06
C ILE A 431 -25.41 14.49 24.11
N LEU A 432 -24.26 15.10 23.80
CA LEU A 432 -23.14 15.18 24.72
C LEU A 432 -22.77 16.63 25.09
N ASP A 433 -23.47 17.57 24.49
CA ASP A 433 -23.20 18.97 24.65
C ASP A 433 -23.44 19.42 26.11
N ASP A 434 -22.45 20.11 26.67
CA ASP A 434 -22.48 20.82 27.96
C ASP A 434 -22.75 20.02 29.25
N HIS A 435 -23.01 18.71 29.20
CA HIS A 435 -23.45 17.99 30.40
C HIS A 435 -22.42 16.99 30.97
N ALA A 436 -21.30 16.77 30.32
CA ALA A 436 -20.30 15.88 30.86
C ALA A 436 -19.42 16.57 31.89
N GLU A 437 -19.64 16.21 33.15
CA GLU A 437 -18.95 16.80 34.30
C GLU A 437 -17.51 16.32 34.46
N SER A 438 -17.20 15.11 33.95
CA SER A 438 -15.87 14.52 34.03
C SER A 438 -15.70 13.35 33.08
N TYR A 439 -14.47 13.13 32.66
CA TYR A 439 -14.06 11.99 31.79
C TYR A 439 -12.96 11.19 32.49
N LEU A 440 -12.99 9.89 32.32
CA LEU A 440 -11.97 8.96 32.77
C LEU A 440 -11.67 7.95 31.66
N THR A 441 -10.47 7.99 31.11
CA THR A 441 -9.97 6.96 30.17
C THR A 441 -9.74 5.66 30.92
N LYS A 442 -10.34 4.56 30.45
CA LYS A 442 -10.07 3.21 30.94
C LYS A 442 -8.95 2.55 30.14
N SER A 443 -9.02 2.68 28.83
CA SER A 443 -8.04 2.15 27.92
C SER A 443 -8.06 2.91 26.61
N LEU A 444 -6.93 3.00 26.00
CA LEU A 444 -6.75 3.32 24.58
C LEU A 444 -5.72 2.33 24.04
N THR A 445 -6.09 1.61 23.02
CA THR A 445 -5.18 0.75 22.25
C THR A 445 -5.28 1.12 20.78
N GLY A 446 -4.27 0.78 20.02
CA GLY A 446 -4.30 1.05 18.58
C GLY A 446 -3.14 0.42 17.86
N PHE A 447 -3.16 0.60 16.57
CA PHE A 447 -2.03 0.30 15.72
C PHE A 447 -1.84 1.39 14.65
N LEU A 448 -0.60 1.56 14.26
CA LEU A 448 -0.17 2.43 13.16
C LEU A 448 0.52 1.57 12.12
N ALA A 449 0.10 1.67 10.87
CA ALA A 449 0.80 1.07 9.75
C ALA A 449 1.58 2.12 8.96
N VAL A 450 2.81 1.80 8.61
CA VAL A 450 3.70 2.65 7.80
C VAL A 450 4.42 1.83 6.75
N GLU A 451 4.79 2.43 5.63
CA GLU A 451 5.77 1.81 4.73
C GLU A 451 7.12 1.70 5.43
N GLN A 452 7.77 0.54 5.37
CA GLN A 452 9.01 0.27 6.10
C GLN A 452 10.14 1.25 5.78
N VAL A 453 10.28 1.60 4.51
CA VAL A 453 11.42 2.39 4.03
C VAL A 453 11.14 3.89 4.13
N SER A 454 9.99 4.34 3.64
CA SER A 454 9.65 5.76 3.64
C SER A 454 9.16 6.26 5.00
N GLY A 455 8.56 5.39 5.80
CA GLY A 455 7.84 5.77 7.02
C GLY A 455 6.51 6.48 6.73
N ILE A 456 6.03 6.43 5.49
CA ILE A 456 4.74 7.02 5.09
C ILE A 456 3.63 6.24 5.80
N PRO A 457 2.78 6.88 6.60
CA PRO A 457 1.67 6.21 7.25
C PRO A 457 0.59 5.84 6.23
N THR A 458 0.02 4.64 6.40
CA THR A 458 -1.07 4.13 5.55
C THR A 458 -2.34 3.91 6.35
N ALA A 459 -2.23 3.62 7.63
CA ALA A 459 -3.39 3.39 8.49
C ALA A 459 -3.12 3.78 9.94
N LEU A 460 -4.16 4.24 10.62
CA LEU A 460 -4.21 4.37 12.08
C LEU A 460 -5.55 3.82 12.57
N ASN A 461 -5.50 2.87 13.49
CA ASN A 461 -6.68 2.40 14.21
C ASN A 461 -6.55 2.74 15.68
N LEU A 462 -7.63 3.20 16.29
CA LEU A 462 -7.70 3.51 17.71
C LEU A 462 -8.99 2.92 18.27
N SER A 463 -8.87 2.23 19.40
CA SER A 463 -9.99 1.74 20.20
C SER A 463 -9.90 2.37 21.59
N TYR A 464 -10.86 3.19 21.92
CA TYR A 464 -10.98 3.91 23.18
C TYR A 464 -12.13 3.38 24.01
N ALA A 465 -11.89 3.15 25.28
CA ALA A 465 -12.93 2.91 26.28
C ALA A 465 -12.77 3.84 27.46
N GLY A 466 -13.86 4.46 27.88
CA GLY A 466 -13.87 5.43 28.97
C GLY A 466 -15.15 5.45 29.77
N ILE A 467 -15.19 6.35 30.75
CA ILE A 467 -16.39 6.71 31.48
C ILE A 467 -16.51 8.24 31.44
N HIS A 468 -17.69 8.70 31.14
CA HIS A 468 -18.07 10.08 31.38
C HIS A 468 -19.19 10.16 32.40
N THR A 469 -19.30 11.31 33.08
CA THR A 469 -20.38 11.56 34.06
C THR A 469 -21.36 12.53 33.44
N ILE A 470 -22.61 12.08 33.28
CA ILE A 470 -23.73 12.92 32.83
C ILE A 470 -24.75 13.00 33.95
N GLU A 471 -25.13 14.20 34.36
CA GLU A 471 -26.07 14.46 35.46
C GLU A 471 -25.72 13.67 36.75
N GLY A 472 -24.41 13.55 37.04
CA GLY A 472 -23.91 12.81 38.20
C GLY A 472 -23.92 11.28 38.05
N GLN A 473 -24.28 10.72 36.90
CA GLN A 473 -24.29 9.30 36.66
C GLN A 473 -23.11 8.87 35.75
N PRO A 474 -22.36 7.84 36.14
CA PRO A 474 -21.29 7.33 35.28
C PRO A 474 -21.87 6.56 34.10
N CYS A 475 -21.43 6.90 32.90
CA CYS A 475 -21.84 6.29 31.65
C CYS A 475 -20.61 5.77 30.88
N SER A 476 -20.71 4.62 30.23
CA SER A 476 -19.64 4.14 29.35
C SER A 476 -19.58 4.98 28.07
N LEU A 477 -18.37 5.11 27.56
CA LEU A 477 -18.05 5.74 26.29
C LEU A 477 -17.04 4.84 25.58
N ASP A 478 -17.47 4.21 24.53
CA ASP A 478 -16.65 3.32 23.72
C ASP A 478 -16.58 3.88 22.30
N MET A 479 -15.38 4.00 21.75
CA MET A 479 -15.14 4.55 20.41
C MET A 479 -14.15 3.67 19.67
N GLU A 480 -14.39 3.48 18.39
CA GLU A 480 -13.46 2.88 17.45
C GLU A 480 -13.26 3.84 16.28
N LEU A 481 -12.01 4.12 15.95
CA LEU A 481 -11.63 4.99 14.85
C LEU A 481 -10.67 4.27 13.94
N ASN A 482 -11.00 4.20 12.67
CA ASN A 482 -10.13 3.71 11.61
C ASN A 482 -9.83 4.85 10.64
N LEU A 483 -8.58 4.99 10.29
CA LEU A 483 -8.08 5.99 9.40
C LEU A 483 -7.23 5.32 8.34
N ALA A 484 -7.69 5.31 7.09
CA ALA A 484 -6.92 4.92 5.93
C ALA A 484 -6.34 6.17 5.26
N LEU A 485 -5.05 6.14 4.92
CA LEU A 485 -4.30 7.30 4.45
C LEU A 485 -3.66 7.03 3.10
N SER A 486 -3.72 8.03 2.23
CA SER A 486 -2.95 8.08 0.99
C SER A 486 -2.32 9.47 0.83
N LEU A 487 -1.03 9.50 0.52
CA LEU A 487 -0.30 10.73 0.26
C LEU A 487 -0.09 10.90 -1.25
N TYR A 488 -0.36 12.08 -1.76
CA TYR A 488 -0.28 12.40 -3.18
C TYR A 488 0.59 13.62 -3.44
N THR A 489 0.96 13.84 -4.69
CA THR A 489 1.46 15.14 -5.15
C THR A 489 0.31 16.08 -5.46
N ASN A 490 0.64 17.35 -5.57
CA ASN A 490 -0.31 18.38 -5.92
C ASN A 490 -1.06 18.11 -7.24
N ASP A 491 -0.39 17.52 -8.24
CA ASP A 491 -0.98 17.30 -9.56
C ASP A 491 -1.91 16.08 -9.55
N ALA A 492 -1.54 15.01 -8.83
CA ALA A 492 -2.40 13.86 -8.62
C ALA A 492 -3.68 14.21 -7.83
N ALA A 493 -3.56 15.08 -6.82
CA ALA A 493 -4.73 15.51 -6.06
C ALA A 493 -5.66 16.43 -6.85
N LYS A 494 -5.15 17.22 -7.79
CA LYS A 494 -6.01 17.96 -8.72
C LYS A 494 -6.88 17.00 -9.54
N GLY A 495 -6.34 15.87 -9.96
CA GLY A 495 -7.08 14.84 -10.64
C GLY A 495 -8.13 14.13 -9.78
N ILE A 496 -7.96 14.12 -8.45
CA ILE A 496 -8.93 13.56 -7.50
C ILE A 496 -10.05 14.56 -7.20
N LEU A 497 -9.72 15.85 -7.14
CA LEU A 497 -10.63 16.92 -6.76
C LEU A 497 -11.36 17.59 -7.96
N ASP A 498 -10.72 17.62 -9.11
CA ASP A 498 -11.33 18.00 -10.36
C ASP A 498 -11.61 16.71 -11.13
N GLU A 499 -12.85 16.28 -11.27
CA GLU A 499 -13.14 15.21 -12.22
C GLU A 499 -12.63 15.66 -13.60
N PRO A 500 -11.57 15.08 -14.14
CA PRO A 500 -11.09 15.49 -15.45
C PRO A 500 -11.90 14.76 -16.51
N LEU A 501 -13.04 15.31 -16.83
CA LEU A 501 -13.68 14.98 -18.11
C LEU A 501 -12.86 15.51 -19.30
N ASP A 502 -11.89 16.41 -19.05
CA ASP A 502 -11.14 17.15 -20.06
C ASP A 502 -9.61 17.13 -19.82
N GLY A 503 -9.05 16.01 -19.38
CA GLY A 503 -7.60 15.80 -19.43
C GLY A 503 -7.07 15.89 -20.86
N PRO A 504 -5.80 16.24 -21.10
CA PRO A 504 -5.22 16.14 -22.44
C PRO A 504 -5.43 14.72 -22.97
N GLU A 505 -5.89 14.60 -24.24
CA GLU A 505 -6.02 13.28 -24.86
C GLU A 505 -4.70 12.51 -24.71
N PRO A 506 -4.71 11.29 -24.19
CA PRO A 506 -3.50 10.49 -24.08
C PRO A 506 -2.88 10.29 -25.45
N GLU A 507 -1.55 10.35 -25.54
CA GLU A 507 -0.86 10.21 -26.83
C GLU A 507 -1.12 8.83 -27.45
N GLN A 508 -1.35 7.81 -26.64
CA GLN A 508 -1.65 6.46 -27.07
C GLN A 508 -3.07 6.07 -26.65
N LYS A 509 -3.97 6.01 -27.62
CA LYS A 509 -5.36 5.56 -27.38
C LYS A 509 -5.39 4.02 -27.29
N PRO A 510 -6.21 3.44 -26.42
CA PRO A 510 -6.39 2.02 -26.34
C PRO A 510 -7.10 1.51 -27.61
N THR A 511 -6.81 0.29 -27.98
CA THR A 511 -7.43 -0.38 -29.14
C THR A 511 -8.01 -1.74 -28.70
N PRO A 512 -8.94 -1.77 -27.71
CA PRO A 512 -9.42 -2.99 -27.08
C PRO A 512 -10.10 -3.91 -28.10
N VAL A 513 -10.19 -5.19 -27.76
CA VAL A 513 -10.91 -6.17 -28.57
C VAL A 513 -12.39 -5.88 -28.59
N PHE A 514 -12.95 -5.75 -29.78
CA PHE A 514 -14.32 -5.35 -30.02
C PHE A 514 -14.95 -6.15 -31.15
N TYR A 515 -16.11 -6.74 -30.92
CA TYR A 515 -16.77 -7.62 -31.87
C TYR A 515 -18.17 -7.15 -32.23
N ARG A 516 -18.57 -7.53 -33.44
CA ARG A 516 -19.96 -7.46 -33.90
C ARG A 516 -20.46 -8.89 -34.09
N VAL A 517 -21.64 -9.16 -33.56
CA VAL A 517 -22.34 -10.43 -33.69
C VAL A 517 -23.61 -10.20 -34.50
N ASP A 518 -23.80 -10.93 -35.58
CA ASP A 518 -25.01 -10.88 -36.41
C ASP A 518 -25.66 -12.27 -36.46
N ASP A 519 -27.02 -12.28 -36.40
CA ASP A 519 -27.81 -13.47 -36.64
C ASP A 519 -28.24 -13.58 -38.11
N GLU A 520 -28.94 -14.67 -38.48
CA GLU A 520 -29.45 -14.90 -39.86
C GLU A 520 -30.60 -13.91 -40.22
N GLU A 521 -31.24 -13.30 -39.23
CA GLU A 521 -32.35 -12.39 -39.38
C GLU A 521 -31.89 -10.93 -39.52
N GLY A 522 -30.60 -10.64 -39.29
CA GLY A 522 -30.00 -9.33 -39.41
C GLY A 522 -30.01 -8.50 -38.10
N ASN A 523 -30.28 -9.15 -36.97
CA ASN A 523 -30.12 -8.52 -35.65
C ASN A 523 -28.63 -8.44 -35.29
N THR A 524 -28.26 -7.38 -34.62
CA THR A 524 -26.87 -7.09 -34.28
C THR A 524 -26.68 -6.89 -32.77
N LEU A 525 -25.63 -7.49 -32.25
CA LEU A 525 -25.11 -7.27 -30.91
C LEU A 525 -23.64 -6.85 -31.02
N TYR A 526 -23.23 -5.86 -30.26
CA TYR A 526 -21.82 -5.50 -30.10
C TYR A 526 -21.28 -6.08 -28.81
N LEU A 527 -20.04 -6.60 -28.83
CA LEU A 527 -19.37 -7.14 -27.66
C LEU A 527 -18.04 -6.42 -27.46
N LEU A 528 -17.90 -5.74 -26.34
CA LEU A 528 -16.66 -5.12 -25.89
C LEU A 528 -16.12 -5.87 -24.68
N GLY A 529 -14.86 -6.32 -24.77
CA GLY A 529 -14.12 -6.83 -23.60
C GLY A 529 -13.71 -5.69 -22.70
N THR A 530 -14.29 -5.63 -21.50
CA THR A 530 -13.96 -4.59 -20.53
C THR A 530 -12.85 -5.02 -19.58
N ILE A 531 -12.29 -4.05 -18.90
CA ILE A 531 -11.37 -4.20 -17.78
C ILE A 531 -11.83 -3.26 -16.66
N HIS A 532 -11.92 -3.79 -15.43
CA HIS A 532 -12.49 -3.10 -14.27
C HIS A 532 -11.55 -2.07 -13.63
N ILE A 533 -10.31 -1.99 -14.12
CA ILE A 533 -9.32 -0.99 -13.70
C ILE A 533 -8.84 -0.21 -14.91
N GLY A 534 -8.42 1.01 -14.70
CA GLY A 534 -7.91 1.84 -15.78
C GLY A 534 -7.18 3.09 -15.33
N ASP A 535 -6.72 3.81 -16.33
CA ASP A 535 -6.23 5.19 -16.21
C ASP A 535 -7.03 6.10 -17.16
N ASP A 536 -6.52 7.28 -17.47
CA ASP A 536 -7.23 8.23 -18.32
C ASP A 536 -7.43 7.75 -19.78
N ARG A 537 -6.67 6.73 -20.22
CA ARG A 537 -6.82 6.14 -21.55
C ARG A 537 -8.17 5.48 -21.76
N THR A 538 -8.80 4.94 -20.71
CA THR A 538 -10.13 4.32 -20.82
C THR A 538 -11.23 5.32 -21.20
N ALA A 539 -10.99 6.62 -21.03
CA ALA A 539 -11.89 7.69 -21.53
C ALA A 539 -11.75 7.97 -23.02
N CYS A 540 -10.73 7.43 -23.68
CA CYS A 540 -10.36 7.74 -25.05
C CYS A 540 -10.48 6.52 -25.96
N LEU A 541 -11.61 5.80 -25.88
CA LEU A 541 -11.87 4.66 -26.73
C LEU A 541 -11.90 5.06 -28.23
N PRO A 542 -11.59 4.12 -29.15
CA PRO A 542 -11.71 4.36 -30.59
C PRO A 542 -13.11 4.81 -31.00
N GLN A 543 -13.20 5.72 -31.96
CA GLN A 543 -14.47 6.28 -32.43
C GLN A 543 -15.47 5.21 -32.88
N VAL A 544 -14.99 4.11 -33.46
CA VAL A 544 -15.84 2.99 -33.92
C VAL A 544 -16.61 2.35 -32.73
N ILE A 545 -16.04 2.37 -31.52
CA ILE A 545 -16.71 1.88 -30.31
C ILE A 545 -17.80 2.87 -29.88
N TYR A 546 -17.48 4.17 -29.86
CA TYR A 546 -18.47 5.20 -29.55
C TYR A 546 -19.61 5.24 -30.58
N ASP A 547 -19.29 5.10 -31.89
CA ASP A 547 -20.32 5.06 -32.94
C ASP A 547 -21.27 3.84 -32.76
N ALA A 548 -20.72 2.70 -32.32
CA ALA A 548 -21.51 1.50 -32.04
C ALA A 548 -22.35 1.67 -30.75
N PHE A 549 -21.77 2.28 -29.71
CA PHE A 549 -22.47 2.60 -28.48
C PHE A 549 -23.64 3.57 -28.74
N ASP A 550 -23.41 4.64 -29.51
CA ASP A 550 -24.43 5.64 -29.87
C ASP A 550 -25.55 5.02 -30.70
N ALA A 551 -25.21 4.10 -31.60
CA ALA A 551 -26.17 3.40 -32.47
C ALA A 551 -27.00 2.33 -31.74
N ALA A 552 -26.53 1.85 -30.60
CA ALA A 552 -27.21 0.84 -29.80
C ALA A 552 -28.42 1.41 -29.06
N ASP A 553 -29.49 0.62 -28.96
CA ASP A 553 -30.72 0.96 -28.23
C ASP A 553 -30.52 0.85 -26.71
N ALA A 554 -29.63 0.00 -26.27
CA ALA A 554 -29.32 -0.27 -24.87
C ALA A 554 -27.84 -0.62 -24.65
N LEU A 555 -27.33 -0.31 -23.46
CA LEU A 555 -26.09 -0.86 -22.92
C LEU A 555 -26.41 -2.11 -22.09
N ALA A 556 -25.70 -3.21 -22.29
CA ALA A 556 -25.72 -4.34 -21.38
C ALA A 556 -24.35 -4.47 -20.68
N VAL A 557 -24.37 -4.58 -19.37
CA VAL A 557 -23.19 -4.76 -18.50
C VAL A 557 -23.35 -6.02 -17.66
N GLU A 558 -22.29 -6.48 -17.00
CA GLU A 558 -22.41 -7.66 -16.13
C GLU A 558 -23.54 -7.45 -15.13
N PHE A 559 -23.53 -6.36 -14.39
CA PHE A 559 -24.69 -5.86 -13.63
C PHE A 559 -24.55 -4.35 -13.36
N ASP A 560 -25.67 -3.68 -13.13
CA ASP A 560 -25.74 -2.26 -12.79
C ASP A 560 -25.65 -2.09 -11.27
N ASP A 561 -24.48 -1.67 -10.77
CA ASP A 561 -24.17 -1.53 -9.36
C ASP A 561 -25.01 -0.45 -8.66
N GLU A 562 -25.21 0.72 -9.29
CA GLU A 562 -26.05 1.79 -8.71
C GLU A 562 -27.52 1.35 -8.57
N ASN A 563 -28.08 0.69 -9.59
CA ASN A 563 -29.43 0.15 -9.51
C ASN A 563 -29.56 -0.97 -8.49
N PHE A 564 -28.47 -1.74 -8.28
CA PHE A 564 -28.43 -2.76 -7.26
C PHE A 564 -28.41 -2.13 -5.86
N GLU A 565 -27.60 -1.09 -5.63
CA GLU A 565 -27.58 -0.35 -4.36
C GLU A 565 -28.93 0.28 -4.04
N GLU A 566 -29.60 0.92 -5.00
CA GLU A 566 -30.96 1.43 -4.82
C GLU A 566 -31.97 0.32 -4.47
N SER A 567 -31.78 -0.87 -5.03
CA SER A 567 -32.63 -2.04 -4.75
C SER A 567 -32.42 -2.58 -3.32
N LEU A 568 -31.21 -2.47 -2.77
CA LEU A 568 -30.92 -2.85 -1.38
C LEU A 568 -31.74 -2.03 -0.37
N ASP A 569 -32.05 -0.77 -0.66
CA ASP A 569 -32.85 0.07 0.23
C ASP A 569 -34.32 -0.34 0.29
N GLN A 570 -34.80 -0.99 -0.77
CA GLN A 570 -36.23 -1.33 -0.97
C GLN A 570 -36.52 -2.82 -0.74
N ASP A 571 -35.54 -3.70 -0.83
CA ASP A 571 -35.69 -5.17 -0.79
C ASP A 571 -34.98 -5.77 0.43
N GLU A 572 -35.77 -6.17 1.45
CA GLU A 572 -35.26 -6.80 2.67
C GLU A 572 -34.68 -8.20 2.41
N GLU A 573 -35.23 -8.96 1.44
CA GLU A 573 -34.73 -10.29 1.10
C GLU A 573 -33.34 -10.18 0.45
N LEU A 574 -33.13 -9.16 -0.37
CA LEU A 574 -31.84 -8.88 -1.01
C LEU A 574 -30.78 -8.47 0.00
N ARG A 575 -31.12 -7.60 0.98
CA ARG A 575 -30.22 -7.26 2.10
C ARG A 575 -29.84 -8.49 2.93
N GLU A 576 -30.81 -9.34 3.23
CA GLU A 576 -30.56 -10.57 3.99
C GLU A 576 -29.63 -11.52 3.20
N LEU A 577 -29.84 -11.65 1.90
CA LEU A 577 -28.97 -12.43 1.02
C LEU A 577 -27.55 -11.90 1.05
N LEU A 578 -27.34 -10.57 0.90
CA LEU A 578 -26.02 -9.93 0.93
C LEU A 578 -25.32 -10.20 2.27
N LEU A 579 -26.03 -10.03 3.38
CA LEU A 579 -25.48 -10.31 4.71
C LEU A 579 -25.07 -11.78 4.85
N GLN A 580 -25.89 -12.72 4.41
CA GLN A 580 -25.58 -14.15 4.50
C GLN A 580 -24.45 -14.55 3.54
N SER A 581 -24.34 -13.88 2.40
CA SER A 581 -23.31 -14.16 1.41
C SER A 581 -21.92 -13.73 1.88
N PHE A 582 -21.81 -12.57 2.52
CA PHE A 582 -20.52 -11.97 2.84
C PHE A 582 -20.17 -11.92 4.32
N TYR A 583 -21.10 -12.27 5.22
CA TYR A 583 -20.87 -12.26 6.66
C TYR A 583 -21.24 -13.60 7.30
N TYR A 584 -20.52 -13.96 8.34
CA TYR A 584 -20.89 -15.06 9.22
C TYR A 584 -21.98 -14.59 10.17
N THR A 585 -23.18 -15.19 10.06
CA THR A 585 -24.37 -14.83 10.86
C THR A 585 -24.69 -15.85 11.92
N ASP A 586 -23.95 -16.95 11.99
CA ASP A 586 -24.14 -18.08 12.89
C ASP A 586 -23.37 -17.97 14.22
N GLY A 587 -22.63 -16.87 14.42
CA GLY A 587 -21.79 -16.61 15.58
C GLY A 587 -20.35 -17.12 15.44
N THR A 588 -19.98 -17.65 14.28
CA THR A 588 -18.58 -17.92 13.92
C THR A 588 -17.91 -16.68 13.34
N THR A 589 -16.61 -16.72 13.20
CA THR A 589 -15.79 -15.66 12.59
C THR A 589 -14.87 -16.27 11.54
N ILE A 590 -14.25 -15.46 10.70
CA ILE A 590 -13.28 -15.90 9.69
C ILE A 590 -12.23 -16.86 10.27
N GLN A 591 -11.81 -16.67 11.52
CA GLN A 591 -10.85 -17.54 12.21
C GLN A 591 -11.31 -19.01 12.31
N ASN A 592 -12.60 -19.27 12.24
CA ASN A 592 -13.15 -20.62 12.30
C ASN A 592 -13.17 -21.34 10.94
N HIS A 593 -12.93 -20.59 9.84
CA HIS A 593 -13.17 -21.05 8.47
C HIS A 593 -11.92 -21.08 7.60
N VAL A 594 -10.81 -20.49 8.07
CA VAL A 594 -9.52 -20.49 7.37
C VAL A 594 -8.40 -21.00 8.26
N ASP A 595 -7.31 -21.46 7.65
CA ASP A 595 -6.11 -21.86 8.38
C ASP A 595 -5.56 -20.73 9.25
N SER A 596 -4.98 -21.08 10.40
CA SER A 596 -4.54 -20.09 11.37
C SER A 596 -3.41 -19.18 10.86
N ASP A 597 -2.59 -19.64 9.92
CA ASP A 597 -1.48 -18.85 9.40
C ASP A 597 -1.96 -17.94 8.28
N VAL A 598 -2.90 -18.39 7.44
CA VAL A 598 -3.63 -17.54 6.47
C VAL A 598 -4.39 -16.45 7.22
N TYR A 599 -5.14 -16.80 8.26
CA TYR A 599 -5.87 -15.82 9.09
C TYR A 599 -4.92 -14.74 9.64
N LYS A 600 -3.78 -15.12 10.24
CA LYS A 600 -2.85 -14.15 10.81
C LYS A 600 -2.23 -13.23 9.75
N ALA A 601 -1.83 -13.80 8.61
CA ALA A 601 -1.26 -13.03 7.51
C ALA A 601 -2.29 -12.03 6.94
N ALA A 602 -3.51 -12.49 6.70
CA ALA A 602 -4.60 -11.66 6.20
C ALA A 602 -5.00 -10.56 7.21
N MET A 603 -5.09 -10.90 8.50
CA MET A 603 -5.37 -9.94 9.58
C MET A 603 -4.36 -8.79 9.60
N ASP A 604 -3.07 -9.11 9.52
CA ASP A 604 -2.03 -8.10 9.51
C ASP A 604 -2.14 -7.19 8.27
N LEU A 605 -2.42 -7.75 7.09
CA LEU A 605 -2.62 -6.98 5.87
C LEU A 605 -3.88 -6.12 5.94
N VAL A 606 -5.01 -6.64 6.41
CA VAL A 606 -6.25 -5.86 6.57
C VAL A 606 -6.04 -4.70 7.56
N LYS A 607 -5.24 -4.89 8.62
CA LYS A 607 -4.83 -3.79 9.49
C LYS A 607 -4.04 -2.71 8.75
N VAL A 608 -3.16 -3.10 7.84
CA VAL A 608 -2.36 -2.16 7.03
C VAL A 608 -3.24 -1.36 6.07
N THR A 609 -4.36 -1.90 5.59
CA THR A 609 -5.28 -1.16 4.70
C THR A 609 -6.00 -0.01 5.39
N GLY A 610 -6.11 -0.01 6.72
CA GLY A 610 -6.93 0.94 7.49
C GLY A 610 -8.42 0.58 7.56
N ASN A 611 -8.83 -0.55 7.00
CA ASN A 611 -10.23 -1.02 6.98
C ASN A 611 -10.57 -2.05 8.07
N TYR A 612 -9.62 -2.31 8.99
CA TYR A 612 -9.88 -3.23 10.08
C TYR A 612 -10.80 -2.61 11.13
N THR A 613 -11.88 -3.33 11.44
CA THR A 613 -12.78 -3.08 12.57
C THR A 613 -13.01 -4.38 13.33
N ASP A 614 -13.47 -4.31 14.57
CA ASP A 614 -13.84 -5.52 15.34
C ASP A 614 -14.92 -6.35 14.62
N THR A 615 -15.76 -5.71 13.79
CA THR A 615 -16.77 -6.37 12.97
C THR A 615 -16.19 -7.04 11.72
N ALA A 616 -14.98 -6.68 11.32
CA ALA A 616 -14.30 -7.28 10.15
C ALA A 616 -14.12 -8.79 10.32
N GLU A 617 -13.96 -9.28 11.56
CA GLU A 617 -13.85 -10.72 11.81
C GLU A 617 -15.11 -11.53 11.46
N ASN A 618 -16.26 -10.87 11.36
CA ASN A 618 -17.50 -11.50 10.90
C ASN A 618 -17.60 -11.54 9.37
N MET A 619 -16.73 -10.83 8.65
CA MET A 619 -16.68 -10.84 7.18
C MET A 619 -16.06 -12.15 6.68
N LYS A 620 -16.57 -12.65 5.55
CA LYS A 620 -15.98 -13.81 4.88
C LYS A 620 -14.67 -13.46 4.17
N PRO A 621 -13.82 -14.44 3.88
CA PRO A 621 -12.49 -14.25 3.31
C PRO A 621 -12.47 -13.41 2.01
N TYR A 622 -13.49 -13.52 1.17
CA TYR A 622 -13.64 -12.74 -0.04
C TYR A 622 -13.56 -11.22 0.22
N LEU A 623 -14.24 -10.70 1.26
CA LEU A 623 -14.21 -9.26 1.56
C LEU A 623 -12.84 -8.81 2.07
N TRP A 624 -12.13 -9.67 2.79
CA TRP A 624 -10.75 -9.38 3.23
C TRP A 624 -9.80 -9.32 2.03
N GLY A 625 -9.91 -10.29 1.12
CA GLY A 625 -9.13 -10.30 -0.12
C GLY A 625 -9.36 -9.05 -0.95
N ASN A 626 -10.62 -8.68 -1.15
CA ASN A 626 -10.99 -7.46 -1.88
C ASN A 626 -10.45 -6.18 -1.21
N ALA A 627 -10.50 -6.07 0.11
CA ALA A 627 -9.94 -4.92 0.83
C ALA A 627 -8.42 -4.79 0.63
N ILE A 628 -7.69 -5.90 0.64
CA ILE A 628 -6.24 -5.93 0.38
C ILE A 628 -5.96 -5.52 -1.07
N GLU A 629 -6.71 -6.05 -2.01
CA GLU A 629 -6.61 -5.75 -3.43
C GLU A 629 -6.81 -4.26 -3.73
N GLN A 630 -7.91 -3.67 -3.28
CA GLN A 630 -8.19 -2.25 -3.46
C GLN A 630 -7.10 -1.37 -2.82
N PHE A 631 -6.59 -1.77 -1.67
CA PHE A 631 -5.47 -1.09 -1.04
C PHE A 631 -4.21 -1.15 -1.90
N TYR A 632 -3.85 -2.30 -2.47
CA TYR A 632 -2.68 -2.41 -3.35
C TYR A 632 -2.81 -1.51 -4.57
N LEU A 633 -3.97 -1.47 -5.21
CA LEU A 633 -4.24 -0.58 -6.34
C LEU A 633 -4.11 0.89 -5.97
N ALA A 634 -4.74 1.30 -4.87
CA ALA A 634 -4.67 2.67 -4.38
C ALA A 634 -3.21 3.09 -4.09
N GLN A 635 -2.41 2.19 -3.50
CA GLN A 635 -0.98 2.44 -3.28
C GLN A 635 -0.16 2.45 -4.58
N GLY A 636 -0.59 1.74 -5.62
CA GLY A 636 0.04 1.73 -6.94
C GLY A 636 -0.13 3.04 -7.71
N ARG A 637 -1.20 3.79 -7.46
CA ARG A 637 -1.49 5.12 -8.02
C ARG A 637 -1.50 5.22 -9.54
N LYS A 638 -1.52 4.11 -10.24
CA LYS A 638 -1.45 4.05 -11.70
C LYS A 638 -2.78 3.66 -12.31
N LEU A 639 -3.45 2.71 -11.71
CA LEU A 639 -4.74 2.20 -12.12
C LEU A 639 -5.75 2.39 -10.99
N SER A 640 -6.98 2.67 -11.35
CA SER A 640 -8.10 2.83 -10.41
C SER A 640 -9.32 2.07 -10.92
N SER A 641 -10.12 1.53 -10.02
CA SER A 641 -11.41 0.92 -10.35
C SER A 641 -12.43 1.93 -10.88
N ASP A 642 -12.41 3.17 -10.37
CA ASP A 642 -13.30 4.26 -10.85
C ASP A 642 -13.09 4.59 -12.33
N LYS A 643 -11.93 4.21 -12.88
CA LYS A 643 -11.55 4.39 -14.28
C LYS A 643 -11.74 3.13 -15.12
N GLY A 644 -12.42 2.13 -14.59
CA GLY A 644 -12.84 0.95 -15.36
C GLY A 644 -13.69 1.32 -16.58
N VAL A 645 -13.59 0.51 -17.63
CA VAL A 645 -14.34 0.77 -18.89
C VAL A 645 -15.83 0.61 -18.68
N ASP A 646 -16.23 -0.36 -17.92
CA ASP A 646 -17.61 -0.64 -17.53
C ASP A 646 -18.25 0.52 -16.77
N VAL A 647 -17.58 1.05 -15.75
CA VAL A 647 -18.03 2.23 -14.98
C VAL A 647 -18.21 3.44 -15.90
N ARG A 648 -17.26 3.67 -16.81
CA ARG A 648 -17.39 4.79 -17.78
C ARG A 648 -18.55 4.62 -18.75
N LEU A 649 -18.77 3.43 -19.27
CA LEU A 649 -19.87 3.15 -20.19
C LEU A 649 -21.22 3.29 -19.49
N MET A 650 -21.36 2.84 -18.23
CA MET A 650 -22.57 3.04 -17.45
C MET A 650 -22.87 4.53 -17.23
N ARG A 651 -21.85 5.32 -16.87
CA ARG A 651 -21.99 6.77 -16.73
C ARG A 651 -22.48 7.41 -18.05
N MET A 652 -21.84 7.08 -19.17
CA MET A 652 -22.25 7.57 -20.49
C MET A 652 -23.68 7.16 -20.85
N ALA A 653 -24.09 5.94 -20.50
CA ALA A 653 -25.46 5.48 -20.75
C ALA A 653 -26.49 6.27 -19.94
N ARG A 654 -26.20 6.55 -18.64
CA ARG A 654 -27.05 7.41 -17.81
C ARG A 654 -27.14 8.84 -18.35
N GLU A 655 -26.02 9.45 -18.73
CA GLU A 655 -25.99 10.78 -19.34
C GLU A 655 -26.78 10.87 -20.64
N ALA A 656 -26.77 9.78 -21.44
CA ALA A 656 -27.53 9.67 -22.70
C ALA A 656 -28.97 9.18 -22.49
N GLU A 657 -29.45 8.99 -21.26
CA GLU A 657 -30.73 8.36 -20.93
C GLU A 657 -30.94 7.01 -21.65
N LYS A 658 -29.84 6.28 -21.88
CA LYS A 658 -29.83 4.96 -22.51
C LYS A 658 -30.19 3.89 -21.50
N GLU A 659 -31.05 2.93 -21.89
CA GLU A 659 -31.39 1.77 -21.03
C GLU A 659 -30.14 0.96 -20.71
N ILE A 660 -29.95 0.64 -19.42
CA ILE A 660 -28.90 -0.28 -18.95
C ILE A 660 -29.57 -1.61 -18.64
N LEU A 661 -29.00 -2.70 -19.14
CA LEU A 661 -29.49 -4.07 -19.00
C LEU A 661 -28.45 -4.92 -18.27
N ASP A 662 -28.89 -5.72 -17.33
CA ASP A 662 -28.04 -6.71 -16.66
C ASP A 662 -27.83 -7.96 -17.54
N VAL A 663 -26.60 -8.35 -17.76
CA VAL A 663 -26.22 -9.65 -18.30
C VAL A 663 -26.37 -10.71 -17.21
N GLU A 664 -25.93 -10.39 -16.00
CA GLU A 664 -26.14 -11.18 -14.78
C GLU A 664 -26.88 -10.28 -13.77
N SER A 665 -27.71 -10.85 -12.90
CA SER A 665 -28.27 -10.05 -11.81
C SER A 665 -27.24 -9.86 -10.68
N GLY A 666 -27.28 -8.70 -10.00
CA GLY A 666 -26.50 -8.47 -8.80
C GLY A 666 -26.74 -9.55 -7.72
N GLN A 667 -28.00 -10.02 -7.60
CA GLN A 667 -28.33 -11.15 -6.73
C GLN A 667 -27.56 -12.43 -7.10
N PHE A 668 -27.39 -12.72 -8.39
CA PHE A 668 -26.62 -13.87 -8.86
C PHE A 668 -25.14 -13.72 -8.48
N GLN A 669 -24.53 -12.57 -8.74
CA GLN A 669 -23.12 -12.32 -8.41
C GLN A 669 -22.87 -12.42 -6.90
N VAL A 670 -23.70 -11.78 -6.08
CA VAL A 670 -23.63 -11.87 -4.61
C VAL A 670 -23.71 -13.32 -4.14
N SER A 671 -24.67 -14.08 -4.68
CA SER A 671 -24.85 -15.49 -4.32
C SER A 671 -23.68 -16.37 -4.74
N MET A 672 -23.08 -16.09 -5.88
CA MET A 672 -21.95 -16.82 -6.43
C MET A 672 -20.67 -16.55 -5.61
N LEU A 673 -20.30 -15.27 -5.42
CA LEU A 673 -19.10 -14.88 -4.67
C LEU A 673 -19.16 -15.32 -3.21
N GLY A 674 -20.32 -15.15 -2.56
CA GLY A 674 -20.54 -15.59 -1.18
C GLY A 674 -20.79 -17.10 -1.02
N GLY A 675 -21.04 -17.81 -2.11
CA GLY A 675 -21.39 -19.24 -2.15
C GLY A 675 -20.22 -20.19 -2.44
N TYR A 676 -18.99 -19.70 -2.49
CA TYR A 676 -17.82 -20.58 -2.52
C TYR A 676 -17.69 -21.37 -1.23
N THR A 677 -17.18 -22.59 -1.32
CA THR A 677 -16.82 -23.38 -0.13
C THR A 677 -15.67 -22.72 0.63
N ASP A 678 -15.56 -23.03 1.93
CA ASP A 678 -14.48 -22.49 2.76
C ASP A 678 -13.09 -22.74 2.15
N PRO A 679 -12.75 -23.92 1.57
CA PRO A 679 -11.47 -24.13 0.94
C PRO A 679 -11.18 -23.19 -0.28
N VAL A 680 -12.20 -22.89 -1.08
CA VAL A 680 -12.05 -21.93 -2.20
C VAL A 680 -11.83 -20.52 -1.64
N GLN A 681 -12.62 -20.10 -0.67
CA GLN A 681 -12.47 -18.78 -0.05
C GLN A 681 -11.11 -18.61 0.65
N GLU A 682 -10.65 -19.68 1.32
CA GLU A 682 -9.31 -19.71 1.94
C GLU A 682 -8.20 -19.61 0.88
N MET A 683 -8.30 -20.37 -0.21
CA MET A 683 -7.33 -20.29 -1.33
C MET A 683 -7.22 -18.86 -1.87
N LEU A 684 -8.36 -18.21 -2.14
CA LEU A 684 -8.41 -16.84 -2.66
C LEU A 684 -7.71 -15.84 -1.70
N LEU A 685 -8.00 -15.98 -0.41
CA LEU A 685 -7.39 -15.12 0.61
C LEU A 685 -5.91 -15.41 0.80
N ALA A 686 -5.51 -16.69 0.80
CA ALA A 686 -4.11 -17.11 0.93
C ALA A 686 -3.25 -16.54 -0.20
N GLU A 687 -3.75 -16.59 -1.44
CA GLU A 687 -3.06 -16.00 -2.59
C GLU A 687 -2.82 -14.51 -2.41
N MET A 688 -3.81 -13.74 -1.94
CA MET A 688 -3.64 -12.32 -1.66
C MET A 688 -2.65 -12.03 -0.54
N THR A 689 -2.46 -12.98 0.40
CA THR A 689 -1.46 -12.82 1.47
C THR A 689 -0.05 -13.21 1.06
N GLU A 690 0.09 -14.08 0.06
CA GLU A 690 1.38 -14.59 -0.42
C GLU A 690 1.99 -13.75 -1.54
N ILE A 691 1.16 -13.06 -2.33
CA ILE A 691 1.65 -12.26 -3.44
C ILE A 691 2.23 -10.93 -2.95
N PRO A 692 3.47 -10.61 -3.30
CA PRO A 692 4.03 -9.29 -3.03
C PRO A 692 3.24 -8.18 -3.73
N ARG A 693 3.00 -7.06 -3.05
CA ARG A 693 2.31 -5.90 -3.64
C ARG A 693 2.91 -5.49 -5.00
N SER A 694 4.24 -5.48 -5.10
CA SER A 694 4.95 -5.12 -6.34
C SER A 694 4.64 -6.06 -7.49
N GLU A 695 4.53 -7.35 -7.22
CA GLU A 695 4.19 -8.38 -8.21
C GLU A 695 2.73 -8.24 -8.64
N TYR A 696 1.81 -8.07 -7.66
CA TYR A 696 0.41 -7.80 -7.93
C TYR A 696 0.22 -6.59 -8.85
N LEU A 697 0.84 -5.45 -8.53
CA LEU A 697 0.74 -4.22 -9.32
C LEU A 697 1.37 -4.36 -10.71
N SER A 698 2.50 -5.07 -10.82
CA SER A 698 3.14 -5.32 -12.11
C SER A 698 2.23 -6.15 -13.03
N GLY A 699 1.64 -7.22 -12.50
CA GLY A 699 0.71 -8.07 -13.24
C GLY A 699 -0.54 -7.34 -13.71
N SER A 700 -1.17 -6.57 -12.81
CA SER A 700 -2.34 -5.74 -13.12
C SER A 700 -2.03 -4.74 -14.23
N TYR A 701 -0.86 -4.10 -14.16
CA TYR A 701 -0.42 -3.15 -15.17
C TYR A 701 -0.14 -3.82 -16.52
N GLU A 702 0.53 -4.95 -16.53
CA GLU A 702 0.83 -5.69 -17.77
C GLU A 702 -0.43 -6.18 -18.49
N LEU A 703 -1.45 -6.58 -17.74
CA LEU A 703 -2.73 -6.92 -18.35
C LEU A 703 -3.43 -5.71 -18.92
N TYR A 704 -3.47 -4.61 -18.16
CA TYR A 704 -4.06 -3.36 -18.63
C TYR A 704 -3.39 -2.87 -19.92
N GLU A 705 -2.05 -2.92 -20.00
CA GLU A 705 -1.30 -2.61 -21.23
C GLU A 705 -1.65 -3.57 -22.38
N ALA A 706 -1.76 -4.87 -22.11
CA ALA A 706 -2.17 -5.84 -23.13
C ALA A 706 -3.61 -5.56 -23.61
N TRP A 707 -4.52 -5.18 -22.71
CA TRP A 707 -5.86 -4.74 -23.05
C TRP A 707 -5.84 -3.47 -23.92
N CYS A 708 -5.03 -2.48 -23.58
CA CYS A 708 -4.86 -1.27 -24.38
C CYS A 708 -4.34 -1.57 -25.81
N LEU A 709 -3.49 -2.58 -25.96
CA LEU A 709 -2.95 -2.99 -27.27
C LEU A 709 -3.95 -3.81 -28.10
N GLY A 710 -4.95 -4.44 -27.51
CA GLY A 710 -5.97 -5.24 -28.18
C GLY A 710 -5.42 -6.47 -28.92
N ASP A 711 -4.26 -6.98 -28.50
CA ASP A 711 -3.69 -8.21 -29.09
C ASP A 711 -4.46 -9.43 -28.57
N GLU A 712 -5.47 -9.85 -29.34
CA GLU A 712 -6.36 -10.99 -29.01
C GLU A 712 -5.55 -12.26 -28.66
N ALA A 713 -4.47 -12.56 -29.38
CA ALA A 713 -3.69 -13.77 -29.15
C ALA A 713 -2.89 -13.70 -27.83
N ALA A 714 -2.27 -12.56 -27.55
CA ALA A 714 -1.55 -12.33 -26.30
C ALA A 714 -2.51 -12.30 -25.09
N LEU A 715 -3.71 -11.75 -25.26
CA LEU A 715 -4.73 -11.76 -24.22
C LEU A 715 -5.25 -13.17 -23.92
N ILE A 716 -5.53 -13.97 -24.96
CA ILE A 716 -5.94 -15.37 -24.77
C ILE A 716 -4.84 -16.19 -24.05
N GLU A 717 -3.57 -15.98 -24.41
CA GLU A 717 -2.46 -16.66 -23.72
C GLU A 717 -2.37 -16.28 -22.23
N ARG A 718 -2.61 -15.01 -21.91
CA ARG A 718 -2.61 -14.54 -20.52
C ARG A 718 -3.80 -15.03 -19.70
N LEU A 719 -4.96 -15.15 -20.34
CA LEU A 719 -6.21 -15.58 -19.71
C LEU A 719 -6.44 -17.09 -19.77
N ALA A 720 -5.48 -17.85 -20.32
CA ALA A 720 -5.63 -19.29 -20.47
C ALA A 720 -5.79 -19.97 -19.09
N ALA A 721 -6.79 -20.83 -19.00
CA ALA A 721 -6.95 -21.73 -17.86
C ALA A 721 -5.69 -22.58 -17.63
N MET A 722 -5.58 -23.14 -16.44
CA MET A 722 -4.49 -24.06 -16.07
C MET A 722 -4.40 -25.23 -17.05
N SER A 723 -3.22 -25.48 -17.58
CA SER A 723 -2.96 -26.57 -18.52
C SER A 723 -3.15 -27.95 -17.88
N GLU A 724 -3.37 -28.99 -18.70
CA GLU A 724 -3.45 -30.38 -18.20
C GLU A 724 -2.18 -30.83 -17.45
N GLU A 725 -1.00 -30.31 -17.83
CA GLU A 725 0.26 -30.62 -17.15
C GLU A 725 0.31 -30.01 -15.77
N GLU A 726 -0.12 -28.76 -15.63
CA GLU A 726 -0.20 -28.05 -14.34
C GLU A 726 -1.28 -28.65 -13.43
N ARG A 727 -2.45 -29.00 -13.98
CA ARG A 727 -3.48 -29.71 -13.23
C ARG A 727 -3.02 -31.07 -12.71
N ALA A 728 -2.12 -31.74 -13.42
CA ALA A 728 -1.55 -33.03 -13.00
C ALA A 728 -0.53 -32.89 -11.86
N GLU A 729 -0.06 -31.69 -11.57
CA GLU A 729 0.83 -31.40 -10.43
C GLU A 729 0.06 -31.16 -9.14
N LEU A 730 -1.25 -30.86 -9.23
CA LEU A 730 -2.14 -30.67 -8.07
C LEU A 730 -2.49 -32.01 -7.41
N ASP A 731 -2.64 -32.00 -6.10
CA ASP A 731 -3.25 -33.12 -5.42
C ASP A 731 -4.79 -33.17 -5.61
N GLU A 732 -5.46 -34.20 -5.08
CA GLU A 732 -6.90 -34.40 -5.28
C GLU A 732 -7.75 -33.28 -4.62
N ASP A 733 -7.32 -32.76 -3.49
CA ASP A 733 -8.03 -31.71 -2.77
C ASP A 733 -7.79 -30.35 -3.45
N GLU A 734 -6.56 -30.02 -3.85
CA GLU A 734 -6.21 -28.81 -4.59
C GLU A 734 -6.95 -28.76 -5.94
N LEU A 735 -7.01 -29.89 -6.65
CA LEU A 735 -7.73 -29.99 -7.91
C LEU A 735 -9.24 -29.76 -7.73
N ALA A 736 -9.83 -30.28 -6.65
CA ALA A 736 -11.25 -30.08 -6.36
C ALA A 736 -11.57 -28.60 -6.07
N ILE A 737 -10.70 -27.91 -5.36
CA ILE A 737 -10.81 -26.45 -5.07
C ILE A 737 -10.74 -25.65 -6.37
N TYR A 738 -9.75 -25.93 -7.21
CA TYR A 738 -9.59 -25.28 -8.51
C TYR A 738 -10.80 -25.54 -9.41
N ASP A 739 -11.28 -26.80 -9.49
CA ASP A 739 -12.42 -27.15 -10.33
C ASP A 739 -13.72 -26.47 -9.86
N GLU A 740 -13.96 -26.33 -8.55
CA GLU A 740 -15.11 -25.59 -8.04
C GLU A 740 -15.03 -24.11 -8.46
N TYR A 741 -13.86 -23.49 -8.25
CA TYR A 741 -13.64 -22.10 -8.62
C TYR A 741 -13.86 -21.88 -10.12
N HIS A 742 -13.16 -22.62 -10.97
CA HIS A 742 -13.24 -22.51 -12.43
C HIS A 742 -14.67 -22.78 -12.95
N GLN A 743 -15.35 -23.80 -12.40
CA GLN A 743 -16.72 -24.11 -12.78
C GLN A 743 -17.68 -22.95 -12.54
N LYS A 744 -17.64 -22.35 -11.33
CA LYS A 744 -18.55 -21.27 -10.95
C LYS A 744 -18.19 -19.94 -11.62
N MET A 745 -16.91 -19.64 -11.66
CA MET A 745 -16.42 -18.33 -12.06
C MET A 745 -16.39 -18.13 -13.57
N GLU A 746 -16.11 -19.20 -14.31
CA GLU A 746 -15.98 -19.12 -15.77
C GLU A 746 -17.06 -19.92 -16.48
N VAL A 747 -17.12 -21.23 -16.25
CA VAL A 747 -17.95 -22.11 -17.08
C VAL A 747 -19.43 -21.78 -16.98
N GLU A 748 -19.95 -21.65 -15.75
CA GLU A 748 -21.38 -21.34 -15.52
C GLU A 748 -21.72 -19.92 -15.93
N ARG A 749 -20.85 -18.94 -15.62
CA ARG A 749 -21.09 -17.54 -16.00
C ARG A 749 -21.05 -17.36 -17.51
N ASN A 750 -20.03 -17.90 -18.21
CA ASN A 750 -19.93 -17.80 -19.65
C ASN A 750 -21.15 -18.42 -20.35
N ALA A 751 -21.63 -19.56 -19.86
CA ALA A 751 -22.85 -20.19 -20.38
C ALA A 751 -24.08 -19.30 -20.24
N ASN A 752 -24.26 -18.69 -19.04
CA ASN A 752 -25.36 -17.76 -18.78
C ASN A 752 -25.26 -16.48 -19.63
N MET A 753 -24.06 -15.90 -19.75
CA MET A 753 -23.81 -14.72 -20.57
C MET A 753 -24.08 -14.97 -22.06
N VAL A 754 -23.72 -16.14 -22.57
CA VAL A 754 -24.02 -16.53 -23.95
C VAL A 754 -25.51 -16.65 -24.18
N GLU A 755 -26.27 -17.26 -23.24
CA GLU A 755 -27.72 -17.34 -23.38
C GLU A 755 -28.37 -15.94 -23.32
N LYS A 756 -27.84 -15.08 -22.46
CA LYS A 756 -28.30 -13.69 -22.36
C LYS A 756 -28.00 -12.90 -23.64
N ALA A 757 -26.83 -13.06 -24.23
CA ALA A 757 -26.47 -12.46 -25.52
C ALA A 757 -27.43 -12.92 -26.63
N ARG A 758 -27.87 -14.18 -26.63
CA ARG A 758 -28.88 -14.69 -27.55
C ARG A 758 -30.26 -14.10 -27.33
N GLU A 759 -30.68 -13.87 -26.07
CA GLU A 759 -31.91 -13.15 -25.75
C GLU A 759 -31.86 -11.71 -26.29
N PHE A 760 -30.73 -11.02 -26.14
CA PHE A 760 -30.54 -9.68 -26.67
C PHE A 760 -30.67 -9.62 -28.20
N LEU A 761 -30.05 -10.55 -28.91
CA LEU A 761 -30.20 -10.66 -30.37
C LEU A 761 -31.67 -10.90 -30.80
N GLN A 762 -32.41 -11.71 -30.03
CA GLN A 762 -33.82 -11.99 -30.30
C GLN A 762 -34.78 -10.86 -29.87
N SER A 763 -34.32 -9.90 -29.10
CA SER A 763 -35.14 -8.81 -28.59
C SER A 763 -35.62 -7.81 -29.68
N GLY A 764 -34.95 -7.78 -30.84
CA GLY A 764 -35.15 -6.82 -31.90
C GLY A 764 -34.52 -5.46 -31.62
N LYS A 765 -33.79 -5.29 -30.53
CA LYS A 765 -32.92 -4.14 -30.18
C LYS A 765 -31.50 -4.38 -30.64
N THR A 766 -30.79 -3.34 -31.03
CA THR A 766 -29.35 -3.37 -31.14
C THR A 766 -28.78 -3.12 -29.73
N VAL A 767 -28.05 -4.07 -29.15
CA VAL A 767 -27.50 -3.97 -27.80
C VAL A 767 -25.98 -3.83 -27.88
N PHE A 768 -25.43 -2.92 -27.09
CA PHE A 768 -23.99 -2.82 -26.83
C PHE A 768 -23.68 -3.54 -25.53
N CYS A 769 -23.04 -4.70 -25.62
CA CYS A 769 -22.75 -5.56 -24.48
C CYS A 769 -21.29 -5.40 -24.08
N ALA A 770 -21.05 -4.95 -22.84
CA ALA A 770 -19.75 -4.71 -22.24
C ALA A 770 -19.57 -5.67 -21.04
N VAL A 771 -18.73 -6.67 -21.21
CA VAL A 771 -18.43 -7.68 -20.18
C VAL A 771 -16.93 -7.86 -20.02
N GLY A 772 -16.50 -8.34 -18.89
CA GLY A 772 -15.09 -8.57 -18.60
C GLY A 772 -14.40 -9.39 -19.69
N LEU A 773 -13.21 -8.96 -20.04
CA LEU A 773 -12.42 -9.56 -21.13
C LEU A 773 -12.27 -11.08 -21.00
N ALA A 774 -12.14 -11.60 -19.79
CA ALA A 774 -12.01 -13.01 -19.49
C ALA A 774 -13.24 -13.84 -19.90
N HIS A 775 -14.43 -13.26 -19.81
CA HIS A 775 -15.65 -13.92 -20.27
C HIS A 775 -15.80 -13.89 -21.79
N LEU A 776 -15.13 -12.95 -22.44
CA LEU A 776 -15.26 -12.75 -23.88
C LEU A 776 -14.35 -13.70 -24.68
N LEU A 777 -13.10 -13.88 -24.23
CA LEU A 777 -12.04 -14.56 -24.95
C LEU A 777 -11.71 -15.94 -24.37
N GLY A 778 -10.96 -16.73 -25.13
CA GLY A 778 -10.46 -18.03 -24.73
C GLY A 778 -11.41 -19.22 -24.97
N GLU A 779 -11.00 -20.38 -24.49
CA GLU A 779 -11.78 -21.60 -24.58
C GLU A 779 -13.04 -21.50 -23.68
N GLY A 780 -14.22 -21.70 -24.28
CA GLY A 780 -15.49 -21.50 -23.55
C GLY A 780 -15.92 -20.05 -23.40
N GLY A 781 -15.16 -19.08 -23.89
CA GLY A 781 -15.55 -17.66 -23.92
C GLY A 781 -16.72 -17.38 -24.87
N MET A 782 -17.40 -16.25 -24.66
CA MET A 782 -18.60 -15.88 -25.42
C MET A 782 -18.39 -15.86 -26.93
N VAL A 783 -17.23 -15.38 -27.40
CA VAL A 783 -16.91 -15.29 -28.83
C VAL A 783 -16.88 -16.69 -29.47
N GLU A 784 -16.22 -17.64 -28.83
CA GLU A 784 -16.14 -19.02 -29.33
C GLU A 784 -17.52 -19.70 -29.25
N ALA A 785 -18.21 -19.55 -28.13
CA ALA A 785 -19.52 -20.18 -27.94
C ALA A 785 -20.59 -19.65 -28.92
N LEU A 786 -20.60 -18.34 -29.20
CA LEU A 786 -21.53 -17.75 -30.19
C LEU A 786 -21.18 -18.20 -31.62
N ARG A 787 -19.89 -18.30 -31.97
CA ARG A 787 -19.48 -18.90 -33.26
C ARG A 787 -19.94 -20.35 -33.39
N ALA A 788 -19.77 -21.16 -32.34
CA ALA A 788 -20.21 -22.55 -32.28
C ALA A 788 -21.74 -22.69 -32.40
N ALA A 789 -22.48 -21.69 -31.87
CA ALA A 789 -23.94 -21.61 -31.96
C ALA A 789 -24.44 -21.14 -33.36
N GLY A 790 -23.55 -20.79 -34.29
CA GLY A 790 -23.89 -20.44 -35.68
C GLY A 790 -24.03 -18.95 -35.96
N TYR A 791 -23.75 -18.07 -34.98
CA TYR A 791 -23.74 -16.64 -35.19
C TYR A 791 -22.49 -16.17 -35.98
N THR A 792 -22.64 -15.09 -36.73
CA THR A 792 -21.48 -14.45 -37.39
C THR A 792 -20.82 -13.50 -36.43
N VAL A 793 -19.64 -13.88 -35.89
CA VAL A 793 -18.89 -13.02 -34.96
C VAL A 793 -17.66 -12.46 -35.65
N THR A 794 -17.66 -11.14 -35.86
CA THR A 794 -16.63 -10.41 -36.62
C THR A 794 -15.85 -9.49 -35.66
N LEU A 795 -14.52 -9.63 -35.60
CA LEU A 795 -13.65 -8.68 -34.93
C LEU A 795 -13.67 -7.34 -35.69
N ILE A 796 -13.91 -6.25 -35.01
CA ILE A 796 -13.90 -4.90 -35.56
C ILE A 796 -12.51 -4.30 -35.38
N ASP A 797 -11.99 -3.69 -36.43
CA ASP A 797 -10.71 -2.99 -36.37
C ASP A 797 -10.85 -1.73 -35.51
N THR A 798 -10.10 -1.67 -34.43
CA THR A 798 -10.07 -0.57 -33.45
C THR A 798 -8.80 0.29 -33.57
N HIS A 799 -7.91 -0.03 -34.51
CA HIS A 799 -6.64 0.70 -34.75
C HIS A 799 -6.81 1.96 -35.58
#